data_89bf677afff650a4497383460beda907
#
_entry.id   89bf677afff650a4497383460beda907
#
_cell.length_a   1.000
_cell.length_b   1.000
_cell.length_c   1.000
_cell.angle_alpha   90.00
_cell.angle_beta   90.00
_cell.angle_gamma   90.00
#
_symmetry.space_group_name_H-M   'P 1'
#
loop_
_entity.id
_entity.type
_entity.pdbx_description
1 polymer ?
#
loop_
_entity_poly.entity_id
_entity_poly.type
_entity_poly.pdbx_seq_one_letter_code
_entity_poly.pdbx_strand_id
1 'polypeptide(L)'
;MSIESFSPLPLNVFGSWTTLLDPSDVPPGMSPNLADVDFFPGGVRTRPGLVSQFPVIGGAPQINGLKTYITTNRVLRMLALDSNGNLYKETSPGTLALITPGGVTPSLYLASTTLFGREYMGFGDGITGQDMPRQFDDTYFDRVSQIGPAESPAVADSTGAGNISPGVHQCAVVFVTRQGYWTAPSPPISWTAAGGHQVAVTNIPTGPSNVVQRLLVFTASGGANFYHVPATMVVNDNTTTSLTVDFADTILLSGTSMDYLFSQIELPEQLGVAAYAERLFWWGERAQMDNWRNLTFDGGWDASGDGRPLGWVQDSSFGAGGSREGSDVVWGDAYRITADGVTAARGMIEQNAITDADGDPLFANNTDYSVRARVKRSAGLSAGTLRINAYSPTAGQLATGLAVSFTQATTTYQEFTADLLPPQTSLPADLTLRVYADGVPAPSGESFLVDNIEVFLTNAAQNASLVRGSGTETPEAYDGVTGIMSIAENNGQGIRAAFVLRNNLYFVKERSLYVTATDGVNEPALWAVEEASNQVGTPSAHGVGVGEEWVVIAGRSGLYLFDGGTPVKLSQEIQPTWDAINWQAGQKLWVQVDTQHKRILVGVPMGSATQPNQILMLDYTEGFGDPLVAMLTAPERSRKWAQWIIPANSCGLIERPTGVAQVFFGTNNSSGKIYALTPGQFSDDGAAINSYYTTAFLAATGLSGRNLFGYLTGYVQGAGSLALTALTPGSGSSLSLGSWTLGSPALRDMEQFTNVLAERVSYQFGTDAAGSWFSLTKLVPWAKADPFAIVRGTN
;
A
#
# COMPACT_ATOMS: atom_id res chain seq x y z
N MET A 1 27.02 55.32 19.24
CA MET A 1 27.55 55.27 17.84
C MET A 1 26.38 55.55 16.92
N SER A 2 26.49 56.48 15.98
CA SER A 2 25.38 56.71 15.03
C SER A 2 25.33 55.63 13.99
N ILE A 3 24.12 55.22 13.59
CA ILE A 3 23.88 54.23 12.51
C ILE A 3 24.51 54.67 11.20
N GLU A 4 24.72 55.95 10.99
CA GLU A 4 25.30 56.55 9.78
C GLU A 4 26.71 56.07 9.39
N SER A 5 27.44 55.39 10.31
CA SER A 5 28.76 54.82 10.03
C SER A 5 28.77 53.34 9.59
N PHE A 6 27.60 52.69 9.55
CA PHE A 6 27.45 51.32 9.14
C PHE A 6 26.84 51.21 7.74
N SER A 7 27.28 50.25 6.95
CA SER A 7 26.72 49.95 5.64
C SER A 7 25.70 48.78 5.76
N PRO A 8 24.52 48.92 5.14
CA PRO A 8 23.51 47.86 5.16
C PRO A 8 23.89 46.74 4.19
N LEU A 9 23.60 45.48 4.61
CA LEU A 9 23.74 44.28 3.82
C LEU A 9 22.35 43.62 3.66
N PRO A 10 21.47 44.14 2.80
CA PRO A 10 20.08 43.69 2.76
C PRO A 10 19.97 42.29 2.21
N LEU A 11 19.28 41.43 2.94
CA LEU A 11 18.84 40.11 2.53
C LEU A 11 17.32 40.16 2.29
N ASN A 12 16.92 40.23 1.03
CA ASN A 12 15.53 40.34 0.59
C ASN A 12 15.00 39.04 -0.01
N VAL A 13 15.85 38.02 -0.13
CA VAL A 13 15.52 36.72 -0.69
C VAL A 13 15.84 35.65 0.34
N PHE A 14 14.85 34.84 0.67
CA PHE A 14 14.97 33.66 1.51
C PHE A 14 14.75 32.45 0.62
N GLY A 15 15.84 31.78 0.28
CA GLY A 15 15.85 30.71 -0.71
C GLY A 15 15.93 29.32 -0.12
N SER A 16 16.21 28.38 -1.01
CA SER A 16 16.24 26.96 -0.76
C SER A 16 17.26 26.55 0.29
N TRP A 17 16.95 25.52 1.03
CA TRP A 17 17.91 24.77 1.81
C TRP A 17 18.93 24.07 0.88
N THR A 18 20.20 24.10 1.25
CA THR A 18 21.25 23.34 0.56
C THR A 18 22.21 22.70 1.55
N THR A 19 22.52 21.45 1.30
CA THR A 19 23.56 20.70 2.02
C THR A 19 24.69 20.27 1.10
N LEU A 20 24.62 20.68 -0.17
CA LEU A 20 25.62 20.33 -1.18
C LEU A 20 26.95 21.06 -0.96
N LEU A 21 26.90 22.28 -0.44
CA LEU A 21 28.05 23.13 -0.23
C LEU A 21 28.44 23.18 1.25
N ASP A 22 29.73 23.44 1.53
CA ASP A 22 30.13 23.81 2.88
C ASP A 22 29.33 25.02 3.37
N PRO A 23 28.86 25.05 4.62
CA PRO A 23 28.07 26.18 5.15
C PRO A 23 28.71 27.54 4.91
N SER A 24 30.06 27.61 4.88
CA SER A 24 30.78 28.85 4.61
C SER A 24 30.73 29.34 3.17
N ASP A 25 30.41 28.46 2.23
CA ASP A 25 30.40 28.71 0.79
C ASP A 25 28.96 28.78 0.21
N VAL A 26 27.95 28.66 1.05
CA VAL A 26 26.54 28.77 0.65
C VAL A 26 26.29 30.20 0.12
N PRO A 27 25.73 30.35 -1.09
CA PRO A 27 25.44 31.66 -1.66
C PRO A 27 24.44 32.46 -0.83
N PRO A 28 24.58 33.79 -0.76
CA PRO A 28 23.59 34.68 -0.12
C PRO A 28 22.19 34.41 -0.67
N GLY A 29 21.20 34.34 0.20
CA GLY A 29 19.81 34.01 -0.15
C GLY A 29 19.46 32.55 -0.04
N MET A 30 20.41 31.61 0.03
CA MET A 30 20.18 30.20 0.38
C MET A 30 20.44 29.94 1.87
N SER A 31 19.95 28.83 2.37
CA SER A 31 20.12 28.41 3.76
C SER A 31 20.98 27.16 3.87
N PRO A 32 22.05 27.18 4.69
CA PRO A 32 22.79 25.97 5.01
C PRO A 32 22.04 25.05 5.99
N ASN A 33 21.11 25.62 6.79
CA ASN A 33 20.36 24.87 7.80
C ASN A 33 19.03 25.56 8.11
N LEU A 34 17.95 24.80 8.04
CA LEU A 34 16.61 25.23 8.43
C LEU A 34 15.77 24.03 8.84
N ALA A 35 14.73 24.26 9.62
CA ALA A 35 13.70 23.26 9.90
C ALA A 35 12.33 23.91 10.13
N ASP A 36 11.28 23.16 9.79
CA ASP A 36 9.88 23.51 10.06
C ASP A 36 9.47 24.90 9.56
N VAL A 37 10.04 25.31 8.41
CA VAL A 37 9.69 26.53 7.72
C VAL A 37 8.94 26.27 6.43
N ASP A 38 8.20 27.26 5.99
CA ASP A 38 7.45 27.34 4.76
C ASP A 38 7.85 28.60 3.98
N PHE A 39 7.85 28.54 2.66
CA PHE A 39 8.19 29.66 1.81
C PHE A 39 6.93 30.36 1.29
N PHE A 40 7.07 31.64 1.04
CA PHE A 40 6.08 32.42 0.31
C PHE A 40 6.82 33.48 -0.54
N PRO A 41 6.18 34.10 -1.52
CA PRO A 41 6.84 35.09 -2.38
C PRO A 41 7.52 36.19 -1.55
N GLY A 42 8.86 36.24 -1.61
CA GLY A 42 9.68 37.20 -0.91
C GLY A 42 9.95 36.95 0.58
N GLY A 43 9.62 35.77 1.11
CA GLY A 43 9.85 35.50 2.53
C GLY A 43 9.87 34.05 2.97
N VAL A 44 10.11 33.88 4.26
CA VAL A 44 10.09 32.61 4.98
C VAL A 44 9.25 32.76 6.24
N ARG A 45 8.52 31.70 6.60
CA ARG A 45 7.66 31.68 7.79
C ARG A 45 7.68 30.29 8.45
N THR A 46 7.21 30.25 9.70
CA THR A 46 6.88 28.98 10.35
C THR A 46 5.88 28.21 9.51
N ARG A 47 6.09 26.90 9.33
CA ARG A 47 5.13 26.03 8.62
C ARG A 47 3.76 26.02 9.31
N PRO A 48 2.69 25.67 8.59
CA PRO A 48 1.41 25.37 9.21
C PRO A 48 1.55 24.24 10.25
N GLY A 49 0.80 24.36 11.34
CA GLY A 49 0.75 23.34 12.38
C GLY A 49 -0.18 22.18 12.04
N LEU A 50 -0.16 21.20 12.92
CA LEU A 50 -0.94 19.98 12.83
C LEU A 50 -2.10 20.01 13.83
N VAL A 51 -3.28 19.60 13.38
CA VAL A 51 -4.47 19.46 14.23
C VAL A 51 -5.00 18.04 14.09
N SER A 52 -5.26 17.34 15.19
CA SER A 52 -5.95 16.06 15.17
C SER A 52 -7.37 16.25 14.64
N GLN A 53 -7.62 15.77 13.43
CA GLN A 53 -8.89 16.00 12.73
C GLN A 53 -9.93 14.92 13.05
N PHE A 54 -9.49 13.73 13.41
CA PHE A 54 -10.33 12.59 13.70
C PHE A 54 -10.19 12.16 15.17
N PRO A 55 -11.19 11.47 15.74
CA PRO A 55 -11.05 10.82 17.03
C PRO A 55 -9.86 9.85 17.03
N VAL A 56 -9.18 9.73 18.16
CA VAL A 56 -8.07 8.77 18.32
C VAL A 56 -8.59 7.35 18.10
N ILE A 57 -7.91 6.61 17.23
CA ILE A 57 -8.22 5.21 16.96
C ILE A 57 -7.89 4.37 18.20
N GLY A 58 -8.83 3.53 18.63
CA GLY A 58 -8.69 2.66 19.80
C GLY A 58 -7.46 1.76 19.72
N GLY A 59 -6.78 1.55 20.86
CA GLY A 59 -5.52 0.82 20.90
C GLY A 59 -4.29 1.62 20.44
N ALA A 60 -4.48 2.89 20.03
CA ALA A 60 -3.44 3.82 19.64
C ALA A 60 -2.42 3.25 18.61
N PRO A 61 -2.86 2.66 17.48
CA PRO A 61 -1.94 2.09 16.49
C PRO A 61 -1.18 3.17 15.72
N GLN A 62 -0.16 2.74 14.95
CA GLN A 62 0.39 3.56 13.87
C GLN A 62 -0.59 3.60 12.68
N ILE A 63 -0.51 4.63 11.84
CA ILE A 63 -1.37 4.77 10.66
C ILE A 63 -0.54 4.56 9.39
N ASN A 64 -0.64 3.36 8.82
CA ASN A 64 0.20 2.91 7.73
C ASN A 64 -0.34 3.28 6.33
N GLY A 65 -1.58 3.71 6.22
CA GLY A 65 -2.16 4.09 4.93
C GLY A 65 -3.21 5.17 5.09
N LEU A 66 -3.13 6.19 4.24
CA LEU A 66 -4.17 7.19 4.04
C LEU A 66 -4.39 7.34 2.54
N LYS A 67 -5.61 7.13 2.10
CA LYS A 67 -6.01 7.27 0.70
C LYS A 67 -7.35 7.96 0.59
N THR A 68 -7.53 8.67 -0.51
CA THR A 68 -8.81 9.26 -0.87
C THR A 68 -9.49 8.36 -1.88
N TYR A 69 -10.77 8.09 -1.68
CA TYR A 69 -11.60 7.37 -2.63
C TYR A 69 -12.89 8.15 -2.93
N ILE A 70 -13.51 7.83 -4.05
CA ILE A 70 -14.76 8.46 -4.48
C ILE A 70 -15.88 7.43 -4.30
N THR A 71 -16.84 7.77 -3.45
CA THR A 71 -18.04 6.93 -3.25
C THR A 71 -18.90 6.86 -4.51
N THR A 72 -19.81 5.90 -4.59
CA THR A 72 -20.81 5.77 -5.66
C THR A 72 -21.64 7.05 -5.86
N ASN A 73 -21.85 7.82 -4.80
CA ASN A 73 -22.51 9.13 -4.81
C ASN A 73 -21.59 10.29 -5.20
N ARG A 74 -20.38 10.00 -5.69
CA ARG A 74 -19.33 10.98 -6.05
C ARG A 74 -18.86 11.87 -4.90
N VAL A 75 -18.94 11.39 -3.68
CA VAL A 75 -18.40 12.08 -2.50
C VAL A 75 -16.98 11.58 -2.23
N LEU A 76 -16.05 12.52 -2.07
CA LEU A 76 -14.69 12.23 -1.66
C LEU A 76 -14.64 11.87 -0.17
N ARG A 77 -14.03 10.75 0.15
CA ARG A 77 -13.87 10.19 1.50
C ARG A 77 -12.43 9.74 1.72
N MET A 78 -12.05 9.63 2.97
CA MET A 78 -10.76 9.06 3.38
C MET A 78 -10.92 7.59 3.75
N LEU A 79 -9.94 6.78 3.33
CA LEU A 79 -9.63 5.46 3.89
C LEU A 79 -8.37 5.58 4.73
N ALA A 80 -8.37 4.94 5.90
CA ALA A 80 -7.22 4.85 6.77
C ALA A 80 -6.95 3.38 7.14
N LEU A 81 -5.70 2.95 6.99
CA LEU A 81 -5.23 1.62 7.41
C LEU A 81 -4.33 1.79 8.63
N ASP A 82 -4.64 1.07 9.71
CA ASP A 82 -3.79 1.04 10.88
C ASP A 82 -2.76 -0.10 10.86
N SER A 83 -1.79 -0.06 11.77
CA SER A 83 -0.74 -1.08 11.89
C SER A 83 -1.24 -2.44 12.40
N ASN A 84 -2.45 -2.52 12.90
CA ASN A 84 -3.09 -3.77 13.33
C ASN A 84 -3.84 -4.46 12.19
N GLY A 85 -3.87 -3.83 10.99
CA GLY A 85 -4.57 -4.34 9.82
C GLY A 85 -6.05 -3.93 9.76
N ASN A 86 -6.51 -3.00 10.59
CA ASN A 86 -7.88 -2.51 10.53
C ASN A 86 -8.00 -1.38 9.50
N LEU A 87 -9.03 -1.47 8.67
CA LEU A 87 -9.36 -0.46 7.67
C LEU A 87 -10.56 0.37 8.15
N TYR A 88 -10.42 1.69 8.06
CA TYR A 88 -11.44 2.66 8.44
C TYR A 88 -11.87 3.49 7.23
N LYS A 89 -13.16 3.83 7.17
CA LYS A 89 -13.70 4.79 6.21
C LYS A 89 -14.19 6.05 6.90
N GLU A 90 -14.04 7.17 6.24
CA GLU A 90 -14.69 8.41 6.65
C GLU A 90 -16.18 8.35 6.31
N THR A 91 -17.05 8.49 7.31
CA THR A 91 -18.52 8.50 7.13
C THR A 91 -19.06 9.92 6.96
N SER A 92 -18.46 10.86 7.65
CA SER A 92 -18.67 12.30 7.50
C SER A 92 -17.34 13.03 7.81
N PRO A 93 -17.15 14.28 7.35
CA PRO A 93 -15.93 15.02 7.65
C PRO A 93 -15.56 14.97 9.13
N GLY A 94 -14.36 14.43 9.43
CA GLY A 94 -13.86 14.29 10.79
C GLY A 94 -14.39 13.06 11.56
N THR A 95 -15.10 12.11 10.93
CA THR A 95 -15.60 10.90 11.58
C THR A 95 -15.14 9.66 10.83
N LEU A 96 -14.43 8.76 11.51
CA LEU A 96 -14.02 7.45 10.99
C LEU A 96 -14.88 6.33 11.58
N ALA A 97 -15.24 5.37 10.74
CA ALA A 97 -15.87 4.12 11.15
C ALA A 97 -15.02 2.93 10.67
N LEU A 98 -14.90 1.92 11.50
CA LEU A 98 -14.25 0.67 11.16
C LEU A 98 -15.07 -0.05 10.09
N ILE A 99 -14.41 -0.54 9.03
CA ILE A 99 -15.01 -1.41 8.03
C ILE A 99 -15.01 -2.84 8.60
N THR A 100 -16.16 -3.49 8.67
CA THR A 100 -16.32 -4.84 9.21
C THR A 100 -17.19 -5.71 8.29
N PRO A 101 -16.82 -6.96 8.05
CA PRO A 101 -15.52 -7.56 8.32
C PRO A 101 -14.45 -6.91 7.43
N GLY A 102 -13.30 -6.56 7.92
CA GLY A 102 -12.37 -5.71 7.18
C GLY A 102 -10.95 -5.71 7.73
N GLY A 103 -10.46 -6.87 8.17
CA GLY A 103 -9.06 -7.00 8.54
C GLY A 103 -8.18 -7.36 7.35
N VAL A 104 -6.94 -6.85 7.37
CA VAL A 104 -5.84 -7.30 6.55
C VAL A 104 -4.67 -7.69 7.45
N THR A 105 -3.66 -8.31 6.89
CA THR A 105 -2.46 -8.67 7.65
C THR A 105 -1.86 -7.43 8.32
N PRO A 106 -1.51 -7.49 9.62
CA PRO A 106 -0.90 -6.38 10.32
C PRO A 106 0.41 -5.89 9.70
N SER A 107 0.74 -4.63 9.93
CA SER A 107 1.98 -3.96 9.50
C SER A 107 2.13 -3.71 8.00
N LEU A 108 1.10 -3.96 7.19
CA LEU A 108 1.10 -3.64 5.77
C LEU A 108 0.77 -2.16 5.50
N TYR A 109 1.07 -1.73 4.28
CA TYR A 109 0.77 -0.40 3.73
C TYR A 109 -0.27 -0.52 2.62
N LEU A 110 -1.04 0.55 2.39
CA LEU A 110 -2.16 0.59 1.46
C LEU A 110 -1.77 1.24 0.13
N ALA A 111 -1.85 0.49 -0.97
CA ALA A 111 -1.84 1.00 -2.32
C ALA A 111 -3.25 0.86 -2.93
N SER A 112 -3.79 1.90 -3.57
CA SER A 112 -5.14 1.82 -4.10
C SER A 112 -5.38 2.67 -5.34
N THR A 113 -6.44 2.32 -6.07
CA THR A 113 -6.95 3.05 -7.24
C THR A 113 -8.46 2.94 -7.33
N THR A 114 -9.10 4.00 -7.81
CA THR A 114 -10.55 4.01 -8.06
C THR A 114 -10.85 3.63 -9.50
N LEU A 115 -11.77 2.69 -9.72
CA LEU A 115 -12.30 2.35 -11.03
C LEU A 115 -13.79 2.03 -10.92
N PHE A 116 -14.61 2.57 -11.83
CA PHE A 116 -16.08 2.37 -11.88
C PHE A 116 -16.81 2.61 -10.55
N GLY A 117 -16.34 3.60 -9.77
CA GLY A 117 -16.96 3.98 -8.49
C GLY A 117 -16.66 3.02 -7.33
N ARG A 118 -15.66 2.15 -7.47
CA ARG A 118 -15.13 1.28 -6.43
C ARG A 118 -13.66 1.56 -6.21
N GLU A 119 -13.21 1.38 -4.98
CA GLU A 119 -11.79 1.46 -4.62
C GLU A 119 -11.21 0.06 -4.60
N TYR A 120 -10.14 -0.15 -5.36
CA TYR A 120 -9.39 -1.40 -5.44
C TYR A 120 -8.08 -1.23 -4.70
N MET A 121 -7.73 -2.20 -3.85
CA MET A 121 -6.68 -2.08 -2.86
C MET A 121 -5.75 -3.28 -2.89
N GLY A 122 -4.44 -2.99 -2.98
CA GLY A 122 -3.34 -3.92 -2.71
C GLY A 122 -2.68 -3.56 -1.39
N PHE A 123 -2.13 -4.55 -0.72
CA PHE A 123 -1.51 -4.39 0.60
C PHE A 123 -0.14 -5.04 0.62
N GLY A 124 0.87 -4.32 1.09
CA GLY A 124 2.20 -4.88 1.18
C GLY A 124 3.14 -4.06 2.04
N ASP A 125 4.18 -4.71 2.58
CA ASP A 125 5.26 -4.05 3.31
C ASP A 125 6.45 -3.66 2.41
N GLY A 126 6.36 -4.02 1.12
CA GLY A 126 7.40 -3.80 0.12
C GLY A 126 8.59 -4.76 0.22
N ILE A 127 8.54 -5.76 1.11
CA ILE A 127 9.60 -6.77 1.30
C ILE A 127 9.05 -8.17 1.02
N THR A 128 8.27 -8.71 1.93
CA THR A 128 7.73 -10.07 1.88
C THR A 128 6.27 -10.17 2.31
N GLY A 129 5.80 -9.23 3.13
CA GLY A 129 4.42 -9.19 3.60
C GLY A 129 3.48 -8.60 2.56
N GLN A 130 2.44 -9.34 2.22
CA GLN A 130 1.38 -8.94 1.29
C GLN A 130 0.04 -9.50 1.76
N ASP A 131 -1.05 -9.08 1.12
CA ASP A 131 -2.38 -9.64 1.34
C ASP A 131 -3.16 -9.72 0.03
N MET A 132 -4.29 -10.43 0.09
CA MET A 132 -5.17 -10.60 -1.04
C MET A 132 -5.75 -9.26 -1.52
N PRO A 133 -5.89 -9.05 -2.84
CA PRO A 133 -6.53 -7.87 -3.40
C PRO A 133 -7.96 -7.70 -2.91
N ARG A 134 -8.31 -6.46 -2.53
CA ARG A 134 -9.65 -6.10 -2.05
C ARG A 134 -10.30 -5.04 -2.90
N GLN A 135 -11.63 -5.01 -2.85
CA GLN A 135 -12.45 -3.94 -3.39
C GLN A 135 -13.41 -3.42 -2.32
N PHE A 136 -13.73 -2.14 -2.45
CA PHE A 136 -14.65 -1.46 -1.53
C PHE A 136 -15.59 -0.52 -2.29
N ASP A 137 -16.88 -0.67 -2.09
CA ASP A 137 -17.94 0.11 -2.76
C ASP A 137 -18.67 1.07 -1.81
N ASP A 138 -18.04 1.44 -0.70
CA ASP A 138 -18.59 2.20 0.43
C ASP A 138 -19.49 1.38 1.37
N THR A 139 -19.87 0.17 1.00
CA THR A 139 -20.71 -0.73 1.81
C THR A 139 -20.01 -2.03 2.12
N TYR A 140 -19.50 -2.68 1.08
CA TYR A 140 -18.90 -4.01 1.16
C TYR A 140 -17.40 -3.95 0.89
N PHE A 141 -16.65 -4.69 1.70
CA PHE A 141 -15.23 -4.89 1.58
C PHE A 141 -14.99 -6.34 1.16
N ASP A 142 -14.95 -6.58 -0.14
CA ASP A 142 -14.90 -7.91 -0.71
C ASP A 142 -13.55 -8.19 -1.39
N ARG A 143 -13.26 -9.46 -1.63
CA ARG A 143 -12.12 -9.89 -2.43
C ARG A 143 -12.30 -9.50 -3.90
N VAL A 144 -11.21 -9.19 -4.57
CA VAL A 144 -11.17 -9.10 -6.04
C VAL A 144 -10.89 -10.49 -6.58
N SER A 145 -11.51 -10.88 -7.71
CA SER A 145 -11.30 -12.18 -8.33
C SER A 145 -11.67 -13.34 -7.38
N GLN A 146 -12.95 -13.43 -7.03
CA GLN A 146 -13.48 -14.51 -6.22
C GLN A 146 -13.21 -15.88 -6.87
N ILE A 147 -12.70 -16.85 -6.09
CA ILE A 147 -12.51 -18.24 -6.53
C ILE A 147 -13.85 -18.90 -6.85
N GLY A 148 -13.87 -19.73 -7.87
CA GLY A 148 -15.02 -20.56 -8.24
C GLY A 148 -15.26 -21.74 -7.32
N PRO A 149 -16.37 -22.49 -7.52
CA PRO A 149 -16.66 -23.69 -6.72
C PRO A 149 -15.57 -24.75 -6.89
N ALA A 150 -15.08 -25.29 -5.78
CA ALA A 150 -13.98 -26.29 -5.77
C ALA A 150 -14.42 -27.72 -6.10
N GLU A 151 -15.73 -28.03 -6.00
CA GLU A 151 -16.29 -29.34 -6.31
C GLU A 151 -17.47 -29.22 -7.27
N SER A 152 -17.66 -30.30 -8.05
CA SER A 152 -18.80 -30.46 -8.95
C SER A 152 -20.09 -30.73 -8.16
N PRO A 153 -21.26 -30.31 -8.65
CA PRO A 153 -22.53 -30.81 -8.13
C PRO A 153 -22.73 -32.31 -8.46
N ALA A 154 -23.71 -32.96 -7.87
CA ALA A 154 -24.16 -34.28 -8.31
C ALA A 154 -25.32 -34.13 -9.30
N VAL A 155 -25.30 -34.93 -10.36
CA VAL A 155 -26.27 -34.84 -11.48
C VAL A 155 -26.83 -36.21 -11.82
N ALA A 156 -28.16 -36.29 -12.00
CA ALA A 156 -28.85 -37.50 -12.44
C ALA A 156 -30.15 -37.14 -13.19
N ASP A 157 -30.66 -38.06 -14.00
CA ASP A 157 -32.00 -37.95 -14.54
C ASP A 157 -33.03 -37.92 -13.40
N SER A 158 -33.96 -36.98 -13.44
CA SER A 158 -35.11 -36.92 -12.52
C SER A 158 -36.20 -37.91 -12.99
N THR A 159 -37.15 -38.21 -12.11
CA THR A 159 -38.33 -39.03 -12.47
C THR A 159 -39.38 -38.25 -13.28
N GLY A 160 -39.21 -36.93 -13.42
CA GLY A 160 -40.12 -36.06 -14.17
C GLY A 160 -39.87 -36.15 -15.67
N ALA A 161 -40.95 -36.11 -16.45
CA ALA A 161 -40.85 -35.98 -17.90
C ALA A 161 -40.23 -34.61 -18.26
N GLY A 162 -39.37 -34.60 -19.28
CA GLY A 162 -38.64 -33.41 -19.68
C GLY A 162 -38.11 -33.49 -21.10
N ASN A 163 -37.24 -32.57 -21.46
CA ASN A 163 -36.75 -32.35 -22.82
C ASN A 163 -35.25 -32.63 -22.99
N ILE A 164 -34.58 -33.14 -21.96
CA ILE A 164 -33.13 -33.46 -22.02
C ILE A 164 -32.90 -34.52 -23.11
N SER A 165 -31.96 -34.26 -24.01
CA SER A 165 -31.59 -35.20 -25.08
C SER A 165 -30.84 -36.42 -24.52
N PRO A 166 -31.04 -37.63 -25.10
CA PRO A 166 -30.29 -38.79 -24.67
C PRO A 166 -28.79 -38.65 -25.02
N GLY A 167 -27.91 -39.10 -24.15
CA GLY A 167 -26.48 -39.13 -24.35
C GLY A 167 -25.67 -38.52 -23.20
N VAL A 168 -24.39 -38.33 -23.41
CA VAL A 168 -23.47 -37.81 -22.39
C VAL A 168 -23.56 -36.27 -22.37
N HIS A 169 -23.85 -35.72 -21.22
CA HIS A 169 -23.79 -34.31 -20.93
C HIS A 169 -22.80 -34.01 -19.80
N GLN A 170 -22.38 -32.77 -19.69
CA GLN A 170 -21.61 -32.30 -18.55
C GLN A 170 -22.32 -31.11 -17.88
N CYS A 171 -22.11 -30.97 -16.59
CA CYS A 171 -22.63 -29.85 -15.79
C CYS A 171 -21.50 -29.25 -14.94
N ALA A 172 -21.50 -27.96 -14.79
CA ALA A 172 -20.66 -27.22 -13.84
C ALA A 172 -21.46 -26.11 -13.18
N VAL A 173 -20.94 -25.55 -12.08
CA VAL A 173 -21.54 -24.44 -11.31
C VAL A 173 -20.62 -23.23 -11.34
N VAL A 174 -21.18 -22.03 -11.51
CA VAL A 174 -20.47 -20.75 -11.48
C VAL A 174 -21.03 -19.94 -10.33
N PHE A 175 -20.17 -19.34 -9.50
CA PHE A 175 -20.58 -18.35 -8.51
C PHE A 175 -20.78 -17.00 -9.16
N VAL A 176 -21.79 -16.27 -8.69
CA VAL A 176 -22.02 -14.86 -9.05
C VAL A 176 -21.89 -14.01 -7.80
N THR A 177 -20.94 -13.09 -7.81
CA THR A 177 -20.73 -12.18 -6.69
C THR A 177 -21.79 -11.07 -6.67
N ARG A 178 -21.94 -10.38 -5.54
CA ARG A 178 -22.84 -9.22 -5.41
C ARG A 178 -22.47 -8.07 -6.36
N GLN A 179 -21.24 -8.05 -6.82
CA GLN A 179 -20.77 -7.09 -7.82
C GLN A 179 -21.08 -7.50 -9.26
N GLY A 180 -21.65 -8.68 -9.44
CA GLY A 180 -22.03 -9.23 -10.75
C GLY A 180 -20.90 -9.98 -11.45
N TYR A 181 -19.80 -10.27 -10.79
CA TYR A 181 -18.71 -11.06 -11.35
C TYR A 181 -19.10 -12.54 -11.39
N TRP A 182 -18.79 -13.22 -12.49
CA TRP A 182 -18.95 -14.66 -12.73
C TRP A 182 -17.58 -15.32 -12.59
N THR A 183 -17.45 -16.20 -11.63
CA THR A 183 -16.19 -16.90 -11.33
C THR A 183 -15.87 -17.98 -12.36
N ALA A 184 -14.67 -18.56 -12.25
CA ALA A 184 -14.37 -19.81 -12.91
C ALA A 184 -15.42 -20.87 -12.52
N PRO A 185 -15.83 -21.78 -13.44
CA PRO A 185 -16.75 -22.87 -13.13
C PRO A 185 -16.11 -23.90 -12.19
N SER A 186 -16.96 -24.66 -11.50
CA SER A 186 -16.54 -25.90 -10.83
C SER A 186 -15.94 -26.90 -11.83
N PRO A 187 -15.16 -27.88 -11.37
CA PRO A 187 -14.84 -29.03 -12.22
C PRO A 187 -16.10 -29.62 -12.84
N PRO A 188 -16.12 -29.92 -14.15
CA PRO A 188 -17.29 -30.50 -14.81
C PRO A 188 -17.61 -31.92 -14.33
N ILE A 189 -18.89 -32.24 -14.14
CA ILE A 189 -19.36 -33.58 -13.88
C ILE A 189 -20.14 -34.13 -15.08
N SER A 190 -19.81 -35.31 -15.53
CA SER A 190 -20.49 -35.97 -16.63
C SER A 190 -21.58 -36.94 -16.14
N TRP A 191 -22.72 -36.96 -16.82
CA TRP A 191 -23.74 -38.00 -16.66
C TRP A 191 -24.29 -38.43 -18.03
N THR A 192 -24.84 -39.65 -18.09
CA THR A 192 -25.52 -40.16 -19.29
C THR A 192 -27.02 -40.04 -19.12
N ALA A 193 -27.64 -39.10 -19.85
CA ALA A 193 -29.07 -38.90 -19.85
C ALA A 193 -29.78 -40.00 -20.66
N ALA A 194 -30.86 -40.55 -20.13
CA ALA A 194 -31.69 -41.51 -20.85
C ALA A 194 -32.57 -40.87 -21.94
N GLY A 195 -32.78 -39.57 -21.84
CA GLY A 195 -33.64 -38.77 -22.71
C GLY A 195 -35.10 -38.70 -22.25
N GLY A 196 -35.78 -37.60 -22.56
CA GLY A 196 -37.17 -37.41 -22.19
C GLY A 196 -37.44 -37.20 -20.70
N HIS A 197 -36.42 -36.92 -19.90
CA HIS A 197 -36.45 -36.59 -18.49
C HIS A 197 -35.95 -35.16 -18.25
N GLN A 198 -36.25 -34.63 -17.08
CA GLN A 198 -35.58 -33.45 -16.51
C GLN A 198 -34.28 -33.93 -15.85
N VAL A 199 -33.36 -32.99 -15.56
CA VAL A 199 -32.14 -33.27 -14.80
C VAL A 199 -32.29 -32.77 -13.37
N ALA A 200 -31.99 -33.60 -12.39
CA ALA A 200 -31.87 -33.25 -10.99
C ALA A 200 -30.41 -32.93 -10.68
N VAL A 201 -30.12 -31.73 -10.27
CA VAL A 201 -28.83 -31.26 -9.80
C VAL A 201 -28.90 -31.12 -8.29
N THR A 202 -28.04 -31.85 -7.56
CA THR A 202 -27.99 -31.85 -6.10
C THR A 202 -26.56 -31.55 -5.63
N ASN A 203 -26.39 -31.29 -4.34
CA ASN A 203 -25.10 -30.86 -3.77
C ASN A 203 -24.53 -29.68 -4.51
N ILE A 204 -25.37 -28.68 -4.88
CA ILE A 204 -24.93 -27.47 -5.50
C ILE A 204 -24.05 -26.70 -4.49
N PRO A 205 -22.78 -26.41 -4.80
CA PRO A 205 -21.88 -25.72 -3.91
C PRO A 205 -22.42 -24.37 -3.40
N THR A 206 -22.15 -24.03 -2.14
CA THR A 206 -22.43 -22.72 -1.54
C THR A 206 -21.11 -21.98 -1.33
N GLY A 207 -21.04 -20.71 -1.74
CA GLY A 207 -19.85 -19.87 -1.63
C GLY A 207 -19.83 -19.00 -0.38
N PRO A 208 -18.83 -18.09 -0.26
CA PRO A 208 -18.77 -17.07 0.78
C PRO A 208 -19.93 -16.09 0.71
N SER A 209 -20.02 -15.19 1.69
CA SER A 209 -21.15 -14.27 1.84
C SER A 209 -21.33 -13.24 0.71
N ASN A 210 -20.29 -13.01 -0.09
CA ASN A 210 -20.36 -12.15 -1.28
C ASN A 210 -20.99 -12.86 -2.49
N VAL A 211 -21.12 -14.18 -2.48
CA VAL A 211 -21.84 -14.94 -3.51
C VAL A 211 -23.35 -14.78 -3.26
N VAL A 212 -24.06 -14.25 -4.24
CA VAL A 212 -25.49 -13.94 -4.14
C VAL A 212 -26.35 -14.80 -5.07
N GLN A 213 -25.72 -15.42 -6.07
CA GLN A 213 -26.38 -16.23 -7.07
C GLN A 213 -25.44 -17.32 -7.58
N ARG A 214 -25.97 -18.39 -8.11
CA ARG A 214 -25.19 -19.47 -8.74
C ARG A 214 -25.83 -19.83 -10.07
N LEU A 215 -24.98 -20.01 -11.07
CA LEU A 215 -25.40 -20.41 -12.41
C LEU A 215 -25.05 -21.87 -12.64
N LEU A 216 -25.95 -22.61 -13.21
CA LEU A 216 -25.69 -23.95 -13.74
C LEU A 216 -25.36 -23.82 -15.22
N VAL A 217 -24.30 -24.50 -15.64
CA VAL A 217 -23.89 -24.51 -17.05
C VAL A 217 -23.83 -25.95 -17.52
N PHE A 218 -24.30 -26.19 -18.74
CA PHE A 218 -24.44 -27.55 -19.30
C PHE A 218 -23.85 -27.61 -20.70
N THR A 219 -23.44 -28.83 -21.10
CA THR A 219 -23.16 -29.16 -22.51
C THR A 219 -24.38 -29.75 -23.17
N ALA A 220 -24.50 -29.60 -24.49
CA ALA A 220 -25.39 -30.43 -25.30
C ALA A 220 -24.93 -31.91 -25.30
N SER A 221 -25.78 -32.83 -25.69
CA SER A 221 -25.45 -34.26 -25.78
C SER A 221 -24.21 -34.52 -26.66
N GLY A 222 -23.17 -35.08 -26.06
CA GLY A 222 -21.88 -35.33 -26.72
C GLY A 222 -21.08 -34.06 -27.03
N GLY A 223 -21.52 -32.86 -26.56
CA GLY A 223 -20.85 -31.62 -26.75
C GLY A 223 -19.73 -31.34 -25.72
N ALA A 224 -18.80 -30.43 -26.07
CA ALA A 224 -17.72 -29.99 -25.20
C ALA A 224 -17.92 -28.57 -24.66
N ASN A 225 -18.72 -27.77 -25.35
CA ASN A 225 -18.96 -26.36 -25.02
C ASN A 225 -20.07 -26.19 -23.99
N PHE A 226 -19.87 -25.34 -23.00
CA PHE A 226 -20.82 -25.07 -21.93
C PHE A 226 -21.69 -23.87 -22.27
N TYR A 227 -22.98 -23.97 -21.93
CA TYR A 227 -23.98 -22.96 -22.15
C TYR A 227 -24.83 -22.71 -20.91
N HIS A 228 -25.35 -21.51 -20.79
CA HIS A 228 -26.27 -21.10 -19.74
C HIS A 228 -27.56 -20.52 -20.33
N VAL A 229 -28.70 -20.95 -19.80
CA VAL A 229 -30.01 -20.43 -20.13
C VAL A 229 -30.61 -19.73 -18.91
N PRO A 230 -30.63 -18.39 -18.84
CA PRO A 230 -30.98 -17.63 -17.62
C PRO A 230 -32.34 -17.97 -17.00
N ALA A 231 -33.31 -18.34 -17.82
CA ALA A 231 -34.66 -18.60 -17.33
C ALA A 231 -34.80 -19.84 -16.44
N THR A 232 -33.88 -20.82 -16.54
CA THR A 232 -34.05 -22.15 -15.93
C THR A 232 -32.84 -22.65 -15.16
N MET A 233 -31.67 -22.01 -15.36
CA MET A 233 -30.38 -22.51 -14.86
C MET A 233 -29.79 -21.60 -13.77
N VAL A 234 -30.61 -20.83 -13.06
CA VAL A 234 -30.19 -19.87 -12.06
C VAL A 234 -30.69 -20.28 -10.69
N VAL A 235 -29.80 -20.33 -9.72
CA VAL A 235 -30.09 -20.44 -8.29
C VAL A 235 -29.93 -19.05 -7.68
N ASN A 236 -31.04 -18.36 -7.36
CA ASN A 236 -31.08 -16.95 -6.95
C ASN A 236 -30.78 -16.75 -5.46
N ASP A 237 -29.95 -17.56 -4.87
CA ASP A 237 -29.49 -17.46 -3.48
C ASP A 237 -28.17 -18.19 -3.31
N ASN A 238 -27.62 -18.21 -2.10
CA ASN A 238 -26.39 -18.94 -1.74
C ASN A 238 -26.67 -20.08 -0.72
N THR A 239 -27.89 -20.59 -0.66
CA THR A 239 -28.32 -21.58 0.33
C THR A 239 -28.98 -22.81 -0.27
N THR A 240 -29.67 -22.71 -1.40
CA THR A 240 -30.34 -23.81 -2.09
C THR A 240 -29.32 -24.81 -2.65
N THR A 241 -29.40 -26.08 -2.29
CA THR A 241 -28.45 -27.12 -2.67
C THR A 241 -28.96 -28.10 -3.71
N SER A 242 -30.19 -27.90 -4.19
CA SER A 242 -30.78 -28.76 -5.24
C SER A 242 -31.69 -27.93 -6.16
N LEU A 243 -31.63 -28.25 -7.46
CA LEU A 243 -32.50 -27.68 -8.49
C LEU A 243 -32.82 -28.72 -9.53
N THR A 244 -34.08 -28.77 -10.00
CA THR A 244 -34.44 -29.55 -11.17
C THR A 244 -34.50 -28.63 -12.38
N VAL A 245 -33.80 -29.00 -13.45
CA VAL A 245 -33.66 -28.20 -14.68
C VAL A 245 -34.17 -28.96 -15.86
N ASP A 246 -34.83 -28.28 -16.80
CA ASP A 246 -35.28 -28.84 -18.08
C ASP A 246 -34.82 -27.98 -19.25
N PHE A 247 -34.23 -28.63 -20.25
CA PHE A 247 -33.82 -27.97 -21.50
C PHE A 247 -33.75 -28.98 -22.65
N ALA A 248 -34.09 -28.54 -23.85
CA ALA A 248 -33.72 -29.25 -25.08
C ALA A 248 -32.37 -28.68 -25.59
N ASP A 249 -31.56 -29.51 -26.24
CA ASP A 249 -30.27 -29.08 -26.79
C ASP A 249 -30.37 -27.86 -27.71
N THR A 250 -31.46 -27.77 -28.48
CA THR A 250 -31.68 -26.62 -29.36
C THR A 250 -31.88 -25.30 -28.59
N ILE A 251 -32.48 -25.39 -27.40
CA ILE A 251 -32.63 -24.22 -26.51
C ILE A 251 -31.32 -23.92 -25.83
N LEU A 252 -30.61 -24.95 -25.36
CA LEU A 252 -29.30 -24.81 -24.71
C LEU A 252 -28.30 -24.14 -25.64
N LEU A 253 -28.16 -24.59 -26.86
CA LEU A 253 -27.26 -24.01 -27.88
C LEU A 253 -27.63 -22.60 -28.30
N SER A 254 -28.83 -22.12 -28.01
CA SER A 254 -29.23 -20.72 -28.20
C SER A 254 -28.87 -19.83 -26.99
N GLY A 255 -28.40 -20.43 -25.90
CA GLY A 255 -27.96 -19.75 -24.67
C GLY A 255 -26.60 -19.07 -24.83
N THR A 256 -26.14 -18.48 -23.72
CA THR A 256 -24.83 -17.83 -23.68
C THR A 256 -23.73 -18.88 -23.52
N SER A 257 -22.71 -18.86 -24.38
CA SER A 257 -21.50 -19.69 -24.17
C SER A 257 -20.72 -19.22 -22.94
N MET A 258 -20.29 -20.17 -22.12
CA MET A 258 -19.60 -19.97 -20.86
C MET A 258 -18.15 -20.49 -20.87
N ASP A 259 -17.65 -20.92 -22.03
CA ASP A 259 -16.33 -21.56 -22.14
C ASP A 259 -15.20 -20.64 -21.70
N TYR A 260 -15.33 -19.33 -21.93
CA TYR A 260 -14.33 -18.34 -21.53
C TYR A 260 -14.13 -18.22 -20.00
N LEU A 261 -15.08 -18.73 -19.20
CA LEU A 261 -14.92 -18.72 -17.74
C LEU A 261 -13.91 -19.74 -17.25
N PHE A 262 -13.61 -20.79 -18.04
CA PHE A 262 -12.65 -21.83 -17.65
C PHE A 262 -11.19 -21.36 -17.70
N SER A 263 -10.89 -20.27 -18.40
CA SER A 263 -9.56 -19.63 -18.40
C SER A 263 -9.35 -18.61 -17.28
N GLN A 264 -10.39 -18.33 -16.49
CA GLN A 264 -10.29 -17.35 -15.41
C GLN A 264 -9.53 -17.90 -14.22
N ILE A 265 -8.69 -17.03 -13.63
CA ILE A 265 -7.86 -17.36 -12.48
C ILE A 265 -8.22 -16.50 -11.28
N GLU A 266 -7.93 -17.02 -10.11
CA GLU A 266 -7.88 -16.27 -8.88
C GLU A 266 -6.61 -15.41 -8.84
N LEU A 267 -6.72 -14.15 -8.35
CA LEU A 267 -5.55 -13.33 -8.10
C LEU A 267 -4.87 -13.75 -6.80
N PRO A 268 -3.57 -14.05 -6.83
CA PRO A 268 -2.79 -14.22 -5.61
C PRO A 268 -2.59 -12.88 -4.90
N GLU A 269 -1.89 -12.88 -3.77
CA GLU A 269 -1.51 -11.68 -3.04
C GLU A 269 -0.73 -10.71 -3.93
N GLN A 270 -1.06 -9.42 -3.87
CA GLN A 270 -0.52 -8.37 -4.74
C GLN A 270 -0.01 -7.17 -3.94
N LEU A 271 1.10 -6.58 -4.38
CA LEU A 271 1.69 -5.40 -3.74
C LEU A 271 0.91 -4.12 -4.05
N GLY A 272 0.45 -3.96 -5.29
CA GLY A 272 -0.20 -2.73 -5.69
C GLY A 272 -1.05 -2.86 -6.94
N VAL A 273 -1.79 -1.79 -7.26
CA VAL A 273 -2.77 -1.73 -8.33
C VAL A 273 -2.79 -0.36 -9.01
N ALA A 274 -3.01 -0.34 -10.31
CA ALA A 274 -3.29 0.87 -11.09
C ALA A 274 -4.48 0.64 -12.04
N ALA A 275 -5.28 1.67 -12.26
CA ALA A 275 -6.33 1.68 -13.25
C ALA A 275 -5.83 2.33 -14.55
N TYR A 276 -6.04 1.66 -15.69
CA TYR A 276 -5.69 2.17 -17.00
C TYR A 276 -6.55 1.53 -18.08
N ALA A 277 -7.04 2.30 -19.05
CA ALA A 277 -7.83 1.82 -20.19
C ALA A 277 -8.99 0.89 -19.75
N GLU A 278 -9.77 1.33 -18.75
CA GLU A 278 -10.92 0.61 -18.20
C GLU A 278 -10.61 -0.78 -17.64
N ARG A 279 -9.33 -1.02 -17.27
CA ARG A 279 -8.80 -2.23 -16.68
C ARG A 279 -8.05 -1.93 -15.38
N LEU A 280 -7.88 -2.94 -14.55
CA LEU A 280 -6.96 -2.95 -13.41
C LEU A 280 -5.69 -3.70 -13.77
N PHE A 281 -4.56 -3.18 -13.32
CA PHE A 281 -3.25 -3.80 -13.45
C PHE A 281 -2.64 -3.99 -12.06
N TRP A 282 -2.41 -5.25 -11.68
CA TRP A 282 -1.84 -5.63 -10.40
C TRP A 282 -0.40 -6.07 -10.59
N TRP A 283 0.45 -5.78 -9.61
CA TRP A 283 1.87 -6.14 -9.66
C TRP A 283 2.41 -6.55 -8.30
N GLY A 284 3.61 -7.16 -8.32
CA GLY A 284 4.30 -7.63 -7.14
C GLY A 284 3.70 -8.92 -6.59
N GLU A 285 3.25 -9.79 -7.48
CA GLU A 285 2.65 -11.07 -7.16
C GLU A 285 3.54 -11.91 -6.26
N ARG A 286 2.98 -12.43 -5.17
CA ARG A 286 3.64 -13.37 -4.30
C ARG A 286 3.50 -14.77 -4.87
N ALA A 287 4.61 -15.50 -4.99
CA ALA A 287 4.58 -16.84 -5.55
C ALA A 287 3.74 -17.79 -4.70
N GLN A 288 2.79 -18.45 -5.33
CA GLN A 288 2.03 -19.59 -4.80
C GLN A 288 1.88 -20.65 -5.90
N MET A 289 1.53 -21.88 -5.52
CA MET A 289 1.16 -22.91 -6.46
C MET A 289 -0.36 -22.86 -6.67
N ASP A 290 -0.78 -22.61 -7.91
CA ASP A 290 -2.19 -22.36 -8.24
C ASP A 290 -3.02 -23.66 -8.36
N ASN A 291 -2.39 -24.83 -8.26
CA ASN A 291 -3.00 -26.12 -8.56
C ASN A 291 -3.75 -26.76 -7.37
N TRP A 292 -3.75 -26.14 -6.20
CA TRP A 292 -4.43 -26.64 -5.01
C TRP A 292 -5.89 -26.20 -4.94
N ARG A 293 -6.74 -27.11 -4.41
CA ARG A 293 -8.18 -26.82 -4.32
C ARG A 293 -8.51 -26.14 -2.99
N ASN A 294 -9.19 -25.01 -3.07
CA ASN A 294 -9.85 -24.38 -1.93
C ASN A 294 -8.97 -24.21 -0.67
N LEU A 295 -7.70 -23.83 -0.84
CA LEU A 295 -6.79 -23.55 0.28
C LEU A 295 -7.18 -22.27 1.05
N THR A 296 -7.91 -21.37 0.39
CA THR A 296 -8.45 -20.16 0.99
C THR A 296 -9.80 -20.37 1.68
N PHE A 297 -10.37 -21.59 1.57
CA PHE A 297 -11.69 -21.97 2.04
C PHE A 297 -12.87 -21.24 1.38
N ASP A 298 -12.60 -20.38 0.40
CA ASP A 298 -13.59 -19.56 -0.32
C ASP A 298 -14.25 -20.30 -1.50
N GLY A 299 -13.75 -21.47 -1.86
CA GLY A 299 -14.25 -22.32 -2.95
C GLY A 299 -15.53 -23.12 -2.62
N GLY A 300 -16.14 -22.85 -1.48
CA GLY A 300 -17.40 -23.44 -1.06
C GLY A 300 -17.28 -24.46 0.08
N TRP A 301 -18.44 -24.80 0.64
CA TRP A 301 -18.59 -25.68 1.81
C TRP A 301 -19.62 -26.77 1.53
N ASP A 302 -19.43 -27.94 2.17
CA ASP A 302 -20.39 -29.03 2.08
C ASP A 302 -21.69 -28.66 2.81
N ALA A 303 -22.77 -28.72 2.07
CA ALA A 303 -24.11 -28.45 2.58
C ALA A 303 -24.76 -29.68 3.29
N SER A 304 -24.17 -30.86 3.20
CA SER A 304 -24.71 -32.09 3.77
C SER A 304 -24.52 -32.20 5.27
N GLY A 305 -23.81 -31.26 5.92
CA GLY A 305 -23.84 -31.07 7.36
C GLY A 305 -22.62 -31.51 8.15
N ASP A 306 -21.54 -31.96 7.52
CA ASP A 306 -20.28 -32.27 8.21
C ASP A 306 -19.32 -31.05 8.35
N GLY A 307 -19.70 -29.89 7.73
CA GLY A 307 -19.02 -28.63 7.95
C GLY A 307 -17.60 -28.55 7.37
N ARG A 308 -17.28 -29.37 6.37
CA ARG A 308 -15.99 -29.36 5.70
C ARG A 308 -15.93 -28.38 4.53
N PRO A 309 -14.77 -27.81 4.22
CA PRO A 309 -14.57 -27.11 2.96
C PRO A 309 -14.65 -28.08 1.78
N LEU A 310 -15.20 -27.64 0.64
CA LEU A 310 -15.20 -28.42 -0.58
C LEU A 310 -13.76 -28.68 -1.07
N GLY A 311 -13.50 -29.85 -1.62
CA GLY A 311 -12.16 -30.30 -2.01
C GLY A 311 -11.35 -30.93 -0.87
N TRP A 312 -11.89 -30.94 0.35
CA TRP A 312 -11.29 -31.57 1.53
C TRP A 312 -12.13 -32.74 2.01
N VAL A 313 -11.49 -33.74 2.59
CA VAL A 313 -12.13 -34.90 3.22
C VAL A 313 -11.92 -34.81 4.72
N GLN A 314 -12.97 -34.99 5.52
CA GLN A 314 -12.84 -35.08 6.98
C GLN A 314 -12.40 -36.49 7.39
N ASP A 315 -11.33 -36.58 8.19
CA ASP A 315 -10.95 -37.84 8.83
C ASP A 315 -11.69 -37.99 10.17
N SER A 316 -12.70 -38.84 10.15
CA SER A 316 -13.53 -39.09 11.32
C SER A 316 -12.78 -39.72 12.51
N SER A 317 -11.58 -40.30 12.29
CA SER A 317 -10.74 -40.87 13.37
C SER A 317 -10.15 -39.80 14.30
N PHE A 318 -10.11 -38.56 13.86
CA PHE A 318 -9.63 -37.41 14.63
C PHE A 318 -10.77 -36.66 15.36
N GLY A 319 -11.94 -37.17 15.42
CA GLY A 319 -13.10 -36.57 16.07
C GLY A 319 -13.68 -35.36 15.28
N ALA A 320 -15.00 -35.22 15.37
CA ALA A 320 -15.68 -34.06 14.85
C ALA A 320 -15.22 -32.80 15.62
N GLY A 321 -15.04 -31.67 14.96
CA GLY A 321 -14.61 -30.43 15.63
C GLY A 321 -14.27 -29.31 14.68
N GLY A 322 -14.28 -29.62 13.39
CA GLY A 322 -14.14 -28.63 12.33
C GLY A 322 -15.49 -28.02 11.96
N SER A 323 -15.49 -26.74 11.63
CA SER A 323 -16.68 -26.02 11.16
C SER A 323 -16.29 -24.81 10.33
N ARG A 324 -17.25 -24.37 9.49
CA ARG A 324 -17.17 -23.10 8.79
C ARG A 324 -17.21 -21.94 9.77
N GLU A 325 -16.37 -20.95 9.54
CA GLU A 325 -16.43 -19.63 10.18
C GLU A 325 -16.54 -18.58 9.09
N GLY A 326 -17.58 -17.75 9.11
CA GLY A 326 -17.82 -16.72 8.09
C GLY A 326 -17.88 -15.29 8.65
N SER A 327 -17.67 -15.12 9.96
CA SER A 327 -17.76 -13.82 10.61
C SER A 327 -16.44 -13.32 11.21
N ASP A 328 -15.60 -14.26 11.63
CA ASP A 328 -14.32 -14.00 12.26
C ASP A 328 -13.20 -14.59 11.38
N VAL A 329 -12.93 -13.90 10.27
CA VAL A 329 -12.11 -14.36 9.14
C VAL A 329 -11.14 -13.26 8.73
N VAL A 330 -10.07 -13.61 8.01
CA VAL A 330 -9.28 -12.61 7.28
C VAL A 330 -10.15 -12.07 6.15
N TRP A 331 -10.76 -12.98 5.38
CA TRP A 331 -11.79 -12.66 4.39
C TRP A 331 -12.54 -13.93 4.00
N GLY A 332 -13.80 -13.79 3.57
CA GLY A 332 -14.61 -14.90 3.08
C GLY A 332 -14.99 -15.88 4.16
N ASP A 333 -14.39 -17.05 4.12
CA ASP A 333 -14.62 -18.15 5.07
C ASP A 333 -13.29 -18.67 5.63
N ALA A 334 -13.26 -19.09 6.87
CA ALA A 334 -12.13 -19.73 7.52
C ALA A 334 -12.51 -21.10 8.09
N TYR A 335 -11.53 -21.95 8.33
CA TYR A 335 -11.72 -23.22 9.01
C TYR A 335 -11.48 -23.07 10.50
N ARG A 336 -12.54 -23.34 11.29
CA ARG A 336 -12.51 -23.31 12.75
C ARG A 336 -12.37 -24.74 13.30
N ILE A 337 -11.40 -24.95 14.18
CA ILE A 337 -11.21 -26.21 14.91
C ILE A 337 -11.50 -25.98 16.40
N THR A 338 -12.59 -26.55 16.90
CA THR A 338 -13.09 -26.31 18.26
C THR A 338 -12.69 -27.44 19.22
N ALA A 339 -12.11 -27.09 20.36
CA ALA A 339 -11.79 -28.00 21.45
C ALA A 339 -13.05 -28.52 22.15
N ASP A 340 -13.05 -29.79 22.61
CA ASP A 340 -14.13 -30.40 23.38
C ASP A 340 -13.78 -30.63 24.86
N GLY A 341 -12.57 -30.32 25.24
CA GLY A 341 -12.05 -30.55 26.60
C GLY A 341 -11.63 -32.00 26.89
N VAL A 342 -11.71 -32.91 25.91
CA VAL A 342 -11.44 -34.34 26.09
C VAL A 342 -10.48 -34.93 25.04
N THR A 343 -10.68 -34.62 23.76
CA THR A 343 -9.99 -35.26 22.64
C THR A 343 -8.67 -34.56 22.31
N ALA A 344 -7.56 -35.32 22.29
CA ALA A 344 -6.21 -34.78 22.10
C ALA A 344 -5.93 -34.23 20.69
N ALA A 345 -6.60 -34.76 19.66
CA ALA A 345 -6.46 -34.26 18.28
C ALA A 345 -7.85 -34.17 17.63
N ARG A 346 -8.10 -33.07 16.90
CA ARG A 346 -9.45 -32.77 16.40
C ARG A 346 -9.45 -32.06 15.04
N GLY A 347 -10.62 -32.17 14.39
CA GLY A 347 -10.98 -31.40 13.23
C GLY A 347 -10.04 -31.59 12.06
N MET A 348 -9.57 -32.81 11.84
CA MET A 348 -8.69 -33.10 10.72
C MET A 348 -9.47 -33.06 9.41
N ILE A 349 -9.00 -32.25 8.51
CA ILE A 349 -9.35 -32.26 7.09
C ILE A 349 -8.09 -32.57 6.28
N GLU A 350 -8.25 -33.36 5.22
CA GLU A 350 -7.14 -33.72 4.33
C GLU A 350 -7.54 -33.62 2.86
N GLN A 351 -6.56 -33.32 2.04
CA GLN A 351 -6.70 -33.24 0.60
C GLN A 351 -5.65 -34.13 -0.06
N ASN A 352 -6.04 -34.81 -1.15
CA ASN A 352 -5.07 -35.57 -1.94
C ASN A 352 -4.01 -34.65 -2.48
N ALA A 353 -2.73 -34.90 -2.18
CA ALA A 353 -1.59 -34.09 -2.54
C ALA A 353 -0.78 -34.68 -3.71
N ILE A 354 -1.31 -35.64 -4.44
CA ILE A 354 -0.58 -36.29 -5.52
C ILE A 354 -0.83 -35.62 -6.84
N THR A 355 -2.09 -35.34 -7.15
CA THR A 355 -2.50 -34.71 -8.41
C THR A 355 -3.55 -33.65 -8.18
N ASP A 356 -3.57 -32.65 -9.06
CA ASP A 356 -4.65 -31.67 -9.14
C ASP A 356 -5.93 -32.22 -9.79
N ALA A 357 -6.85 -31.34 -10.18
CA ALA A 357 -8.11 -31.72 -10.83
C ALA A 357 -7.92 -32.30 -12.21
N ASP A 358 -6.87 -31.91 -12.89
CA ASP A 358 -6.53 -32.30 -14.26
C ASP A 358 -5.63 -33.54 -14.32
N GLY A 359 -5.18 -34.05 -13.15
CA GLY A 359 -4.32 -35.21 -13.00
C GLY A 359 -2.82 -34.88 -13.04
N ASP A 360 -2.44 -33.62 -13.02
CA ASP A 360 -1.05 -33.18 -12.97
C ASP A 360 -0.47 -33.29 -11.56
N PRO A 361 0.80 -33.69 -11.39
CA PRO A 361 1.42 -33.83 -10.08
C PRO A 361 1.49 -32.48 -9.32
N LEU A 362 0.92 -32.43 -8.11
CA LEU A 362 1.03 -31.25 -7.22
C LEU A 362 2.44 -31.06 -6.68
N PHE A 363 3.17 -32.15 -6.42
CA PHE A 363 4.54 -32.13 -5.94
C PHE A 363 5.49 -32.83 -6.90
N ALA A 364 6.67 -32.28 -7.10
CA ALA A 364 7.75 -32.90 -7.87
C ALA A 364 8.81 -33.53 -6.97
N ASN A 365 9.39 -34.64 -7.40
CA ASN A 365 10.51 -35.28 -6.73
C ASN A 365 11.72 -34.33 -6.64
N ASN A 366 12.53 -34.46 -5.59
CA ASN A 366 13.74 -33.66 -5.33
C ASN A 366 13.47 -32.13 -5.26
N THR A 367 12.26 -31.76 -4.92
CA THR A 367 11.85 -30.34 -4.84
C THR A 367 11.45 -30.01 -3.40
N ASP A 368 11.77 -28.82 -2.95
CA ASP A 368 11.53 -28.31 -1.61
C ASP A 368 10.31 -27.38 -1.61
N TYR A 369 9.35 -27.62 -0.73
CA TYR A 369 8.10 -26.88 -0.63
C TYR A 369 7.90 -26.32 0.76
N SER A 370 7.41 -25.09 0.82
CA SER A 370 6.99 -24.40 2.03
C SER A 370 5.48 -24.18 2.06
N VAL A 371 4.96 -24.00 3.26
CA VAL A 371 3.56 -23.62 3.50
C VAL A 371 3.52 -22.38 4.37
N ARG A 372 2.60 -21.48 4.09
CA ARG A 372 2.21 -20.38 4.97
C ARG A 372 0.71 -20.38 5.16
N ALA A 373 0.27 -19.90 6.32
CA ALA A 373 -1.15 -19.79 6.62
C ALA A 373 -1.38 -18.68 7.64
N ARG A 374 -2.57 -18.10 7.63
CA ARG A 374 -3.01 -17.16 8.65
C ARG A 374 -3.76 -17.88 9.73
N VAL A 375 -3.26 -17.74 10.96
CA VAL A 375 -3.75 -18.48 12.12
C VAL A 375 -4.06 -17.51 13.26
N LYS A 376 -5.19 -17.74 13.93
CA LYS A 376 -5.51 -17.10 15.20
C LYS A 376 -6.11 -18.11 16.18
N ARG A 377 -6.24 -17.71 17.44
CA ARG A 377 -6.94 -18.48 18.47
C ARG A 377 -8.00 -17.66 19.17
N SER A 378 -8.99 -18.34 19.76
CA SER A 378 -9.90 -17.72 20.72
C SER A 378 -9.18 -17.34 22.02
N ALA A 379 -9.71 -16.36 22.74
CA ALA A 379 -9.04 -15.78 23.93
C ALA A 379 -8.83 -16.79 25.06
N GLY A 380 -9.75 -17.73 25.21
CA GLY A 380 -9.72 -18.74 26.28
C GLY A 380 -8.92 -20.00 25.96
N LEU A 381 -8.38 -20.14 24.74
CA LEU A 381 -7.59 -21.32 24.38
C LEU A 381 -6.26 -21.33 25.15
N SER A 382 -6.02 -22.37 25.93
CA SER A 382 -4.89 -22.47 26.86
C SER A 382 -3.95 -23.64 26.56
N ALA A 383 -4.24 -24.46 25.56
CA ALA A 383 -3.39 -25.57 25.12
C ALA A 383 -3.62 -25.88 23.63
N GLY A 384 -2.70 -26.61 23.02
CA GLY A 384 -2.83 -27.16 21.68
C GLY A 384 -1.88 -26.53 20.67
N THR A 385 -1.80 -27.19 19.51
CA THR A 385 -0.99 -26.80 18.36
C THR A 385 -1.79 -27.05 17.09
N LEU A 386 -2.00 -26.00 16.29
CA LEU A 386 -2.50 -26.14 14.91
C LEU A 386 -1.38 -26.67 14.04
N ARG A 387 -1.68 -27.66 13.19
CA ARG A 387 -0.72 -28.28 12.28
C ARG A 387 -1.24 -28.26 10.84
N ILE A 388 -0.32 -27.97 9.93
CA ILE A 388 -0.50 -28.15 8.49
C ILE A 388 0.73 -28.91 8.00
N ASN A 389 0.56 -30.14 7.53
CA ASN A 389 1.66 -31.00 7.12
C ASN A 389 1.35 -31.88 5.91
N ALA A 390 2.41 -32.32 5.23
CA ALA A 390 2.36 -33.37 4.24
C ALA A 390 2.48 -34.73 4.95
N TYR A 391 1.55 -35.64 4.67
CA TYR A 391 1.44 -36.93 5.35
C TYR A 391 1.18 -38.05 4.35
N SER A 392 1.72 -39.21 4.60
CA SER A 392 1.41 -40.42 3.87
C SER A 392 0.94 -41.51 4.85
N PRO A 393 -0.20 -42.17 4.66
CA PRO A 393 -0.62 -43.32 5.45
C PRO A 393 0.43 -44.42 5.53
N THR A 394 1.19 -44.65 4.46
CA THR A 394 2.22 -45.70 4.40
C THR A 394 3.58 -45.29 4.91
N ALA A 395 4.01 -44.03 4.65
CA ALA A 395 5.34 -43.54 5.02
C ALA A 395 5.33 -42.68 6.31
N GLY A 396 4.15 -42.31 6.80
CA GLY A 396 4.00 -41.42 7.95
C GLY A 396 4.18 -39.94 7.61
N GLN A 397 4.44 -39.11 8.62
CA GLN A 397 4.72 -37.68 8.46
C GLN A 397 6.08 -37.46 7.80
N LEU A 398 6.12 -36.78 6.67
CA LEU A 398 7.34 -36.54 5.88
C LEU A 398 8.16 -35.36 6.39
N ALA A 399 7.49 -34.37 7.00
CA ALA A 399 8.10 -33.23 7.67
C ALA A 399 7.18 -32.74 8.78
N THR A 400 7.70 -31.92 9.70
CA THR A 400 6.90 -31.32 10.78
C THR A 400 5.81 -30.41 10.22
N GLY A 401 6.06 -29.77 9.07
CA GLY A 401 5.18 -28.79 8.49
C GLY A 401 5.00 -27.57 9.36
N LEU A 402 3.94 -26.81 9.11
CA LEU A 402 3.55 -25.68 9.94
C LEU A 402 2.97 -26.18 11.27
N ALA A 403 3.54 -25.73 12.38
CA ALA A 403 3.09 -26.04 13.73
C ALA A 403 2.99 -24.73 14.53
N VAL A 404 1.77 -24.28 14.82
CA VAL A 404 1.49 -23.05 15.55
C VAL A 404 0.88 -23.38 16.90
N SER A 405 1.67 -23.23 17.98
CA SER A 405 1.16 -23.45 19.33
C SER A 405 0.21 -22.33 19.78
N PHE A 406 -0.63 -22.61 20.79
CA PHE A 406 -1.52 -21.60 21.36
C PHE A 406 -0.75 -20.39 21.95
N THR A 407 0.54 -20.55 22.33
CA THR A 407 1.37 -19.46 22.83
C THR A 407 1.91 -18.58 21.71
N GLN A 408 2.04 -19.10 20.50
CA GLN A 408 2.45 -18.36 19.30
C GLN A 408 1.24 -17.65 18.62
N ALA A 409 0.10 -18.36 18.54
CA ALA A 409 -1.13 -17.78 18.02
C ALA A 409 -1.69 -16.71 18.97
N THR A 410 -2.11 -15.59 18.43
CA THR A 410 -2.80 -14.51 19.14
C THR A 410 -4.30 -14.50 18.87
N THR A 411 -5.01 -13.56 19.47
CA THR A 411 -6.45 -13.37 19.22
C THR A 411 -6.75 -12.60 17.92
N THR A 412 -5.71 -12.23 17.18
CA THR A 412 -5.79 -11.66 15.83
C THR A 412 -5.06 -12.58 14.87
N TYR A 413 -5.48 -12.61 13.61
CA TYR A 413 -4.78 -13.39 12.59
C TYR A 413 -3.34 -12.94 12.41
N GLN A 414 -2.43 -13.91 12.37
CA GLN A 414 -1.02 -13.73 12.08
C GLN A 414 -0.58 -14.74 11.04
N GLU A 415 0.34 -14.34 10.18
CA GLU A 415 0.93 -15.23 9.19
C GLU A 415 2.06 -16.05 9.81
N PHE A 416 2.06 -17.35 9.53
CA PHE A 416 3.10 -18.29 9.90
C PHE A 416 3.58 -19.03 8.66
N THR A 417 4.88 -19.27 8.56
CA THR A 417 5.51 -19.98 7.43
C THR A 417 6.41 -21.09 7.97
N ALA A 418 6.42 -22.23 7.29
CA ALA A 418 7.30 -23.36 7.60
C ALA A 418 7.58 -24.23 6.37
N ASP A 419 8.62 -25.07 6.44
CA ASP A 419 8.88 -26.08 5.42
C ASP A 419 7.77 -27.14 5.46
N LEU A 420 7.11 -27.36 4.32
CA LEU A 420 6.03 -28.34 4.20
C LEU A 420 6.53 -29.72 3.81
N LEU A 421 7.39 -29.78 2.81
CA LEU A 421 7.92 -31.02 2.24
C LEU A 421 9.35 -30.80 1.78
N PRO A 422 10.36 -31.37 2.49
CA PRO A 422 11.74 -31.35 2.05
C PRO A 422 11.93 -32.20 0.79
N PRO A 423 12.99 -32.00 0.01
CA PRO A 423 13.26 -32.79 -1.18
C PRO A 423 13.23 -34.30 -0.94
N GLN A 424 12.38 -35.02 -1.65
CA GLN A 424 12.25 -36.48 -1.61
C GLN A 424 12.67 -37.05 -2.96
N THR A 425 13.49 -38.11 -2.96
CA THR A 425 13.88 -38.80 -4.20
C THR A 425 12.72 -39.50 -4.88
N SER A 426 11.73 -39.92 -4.10
CA SER A 426 10.47 -40.50 -4.57
C SER A 426 9.37 -40.12 -3.58
N LEU A 427 8.31 -39.58 -4.11
CA LEU A 427 7.13 -39.22 -3.32
C LEU A 427 6.24 -40.44 -3.11
N PRO A 428 5.64 -40.60 -1.90
CA PRO A 428 4.63 -41.66 -1.67
C PRO A 428 3.39 -41.46 -2.56
N ALA A 429 2.83 -42.55 -3.03
CA ALA A 429 1.64 -42.53 -3.88
C ALA A 429 0.34 -42.20 -3.12
N ASP A 430 0.37 -42.11 -1.79
CA ASP A 430 -0.74 -41.82 -0.89
C ASP A 430 -0.53 -40.52 -0.10
N LEU A 431 0.22 -39.57 -0.67
CA LEU A 431 0.51 -38.29 -0.04
C LEU A 431 -0.74 -37.43 0.11
N THR A 432 -0.96 -36.88 1.28
CA THR A 432 -2.04 -35.92 1.59
C THR A 432 -1.51 -34.65 2.24
N LEU A 433 -2.17 -33.52 2.01
CA LEU A 433 -2.03 -32.30 2.80
C LEU A 433 -3.07 -32.33 3.92
N ARG A 434 -2.64 -32.18 5.17
CA ARG A 434 -3.52 -32.24 6.35
C ARG A 434 -3.53 -30.95 7.13
N VAL A 435 -4.72 -30.59 7.64
CA VAL A 435 -4.94 -29.50 8.60
C VAL A 435 -5.66 -30.06 9.81
N TYR A 436 -5.12 -29.89 11.00
CA TYR A 436 -5.74 -30.36 12.26
C TYR A 436 -5.16 -29.65 13.47
N ALA A 437 -5.80 -29.79 14.62
CA ALA A 437 -5.23 -29.34 15.90
C ALA A 437 -4.94 -30.54 16.81
N ASP A 438 -3.76 -30.59 17.41
CA ASP A 438 -3.37 -31.58 18.41
C ASP A 438 -3.13 -30.95 19.78
N GLY A 439 -3.12 -31.80 20.84
CA GLY A 439 -2.91 -31.33 22.19
C GLY A 439 -4.00 -30.39 22.73
N VAL A 440 -5.23 -30.52 22.23
CA VAL A 440 -6.34 -29.58 22.47
C VAL A 440 -7.41 -30.13 23.44
N PRO A 441 -7.12 -30.58 24.64
CA PRO A 441 -8.17 -30.83 25.61
C PRO A 441 -8.53 -29.60 26.47
N ALA A 442 -8.37 -28.38 26.04
CA ALA A 442 -8.59 -27.22 26.91
C ALA A 442 -9.32 -26.08 26.20
N PRO A 443 -10.05 -25.29 26.96
CA PRO A 443 -11.37 -25.59 27.51
C PRO A 443 -12.36 -25.86 26.36
N SER A 444 -13.41 -26.62 26.61
CA SER A 444 -14.48 -26.89 25.63
C SER A 444 -15.08 -25.61 25.08
N GLY A 445 -15.20 -25.52 23.74
CA GLY A 445 -15.73 -24.36 23.04
C GLY A 445 -14.67 -23.36 22.53
N GLU A 446 -13.44 -23.44 23.01
CA GLU A 446 -12.35 -22.63 22.51
C GLU A 446 -11.78 -23.22 21.20
N SER A 447 -11.14 -22.39 20.38
CA SER A 447 -10.80 -22.80 19.02
C SER A 447 -9.50 -22.21 18.47
N PHE A 448 -8.88 -22.92 17.50
CA PHE A 448 -8.04 -22.36 16.48
C PHE A 448 -8.89 -22.01 15.24
N LEU A 449 -8.47 -20.95 14.57
CA LEU A 449 -8.97 -20.59 13.24
C LEU A 449 -7.79 -20.53 12.28
N VAL A 450 -7.96 -21.12 11.11
CA VAL A 450 -6.99 -21.07 10.03
C VAL A 450 -7.67 -20.54 8.77
N ASP A 451 -6.95 -19.69 8.05
CA ASP A 451 -7.42 -19.05 6.85
C ASP A 451 -6.25 -18.87 5.87
N ASN A 452 -6.52 -18.69 4.58
CA ASN A 452 -5.53 -18.42 3.53
C ASN A 452 -4.28 -19.29 3.63
N ILE A 453 -4.44 -20.59 3.42
CA ILE A 453 -3.29 -21.50 3.28
C ILE A 453 -2.70 -21.32 1.88
N GLU A 454 -1.37 -21.25 1.81
CA GLU A 454 -0.63 -21.17 0.55
C GLU A 454 0.52 -22.18 0.56
N VAL A 455 0.68 -22.90 -0.54
CA VAL A 455 1.81 -23.80 -0.77
C VAL A 455 2.67 -23.22 -1.89
N PHE A 456 3.97 -23.19 -1.71
CA PHE A 456 4.90 -22.61 -2.68
C PHE A 456 6.26 -23.31 -2.67
N LEU A 457 7.00 -23.15 -3.75
CA LEU A 457 8.38 -23.63 -3.82
C LEU A 457 9.25 -22.83 -2.87
N THR A 458 9.98 -23.48 -1.97
CA THR A 458 10.79 -22.80 -0.92
C THR A 458 11.77 -21.78 -1.49
N ASN A 459 12.30 -22.05 -2.68
CA ASN A 459 13.23 -21.17 -3.38
C ASN A 459 12.59 -20.44 -4.59
N ALA A 460 11.27 -20.45 -4.70
CA ALA A 460 10.62 -19.72 -5.79
C ALA A 460 10.88 -18.22 -5.63
N ALA A 461 11.44 -17.63 -6.66
CA ALA A 461 11.47 -16.18 -6.78
C ALA A 461 10.01 -15.68 -6.83
N GLN A 462 9.72 -14.61 -6.10
CA GLN A 462 8.47 -13.87 -6.32
C GLN A 462 8.36 -13.54 -7.81
N ASN A 463 7.17 -13.63 -8.38
CA ASN A 463 6.89 -13.18 -9.76
C ASN A 463 6.89 -11.64 -9.82
N ALA A 464 7.95 -11.05 -9.31
CA ALA A 464 8.07 -9.61 -9.05
C ALA A 464 8.04 -8.75 -10.32
N SER A 465 8.15 -9.39 -11.48
CA SER A 465 8.09 -8.74 -12.81
C SER A 465 6.79 -9.00 -13.55
N LEU A 466 5.89 -9.82 -13.01
CA LEU A 466 4.59 -10.09 -13.62
C LEU A 466 3.58 -9.00 -13.26
N VAL A 467 2.69 -8.74 -14.20
CA VAL A 467 1.54 -7.86 -14.07
C VAL A 467 0.30 -8.63 -14.53
N ARG A 468 -0.74 -8.59 -13.71
CA ARG A 468 -2.04 -9.18 -14.04
C ARG A 468 -3.02 -8.07 -14.44
N GLY A 469 -3.44 -8.09 -15.70
CA GLY A 469 -4.45 -7.17 -16.23
C GLY A 469 -5.84 -7.79 -16.18
N SER A 470 -6.85 -7.02 -15.73
CA SER A 470 -8.25 -7.45 -15.81
C SER A 470 -8.77 -7.40 -17.24
N GLY A 471 -9.91 -8.03 -17.49
CA GLY A 471 -10.69 -7.79 -18.70
C GLY A 471 -11.17 -6.33 -18.79
N THR A 472 -11.45 -5.85 -20.01
CA THR A 472 -12.00 -4.51 -20.23
C THR A 472 -13.39 -4.41 -19.59
N GLU A 473 -13.65 -3.33 -18.84
CA GLU A 473 -14.91 -3.10 -18.10
C GLU A 473 -15.26 -4.19 -17.07
N THR A 474 -14.39 -5.19 -16.89
CA THR A 474 -14.58 -6.30 -15.95
C THR A 474 -13.43 -6.41 -14.96
N PRO A 475 -13.37 -5.51 -13.96
CA PRO A 475 -12.21 -5.37 -13.07
C PRO A 475 -11.96 -6.57 -12.13
N GLU A 476 -12.86 -7.54 -12.09
CA GLU A 476 -12.75 -8.76 -11.29
C GLU A 476 -12.41 -10.01 -12.12
N ALA A 477 -12.42 -9.91 -13.46
CA ALA A 477 -12.15 -11.01 -14.37
C ALA A 477 -10.68 -11.01 -14.81
N TYR A 478 -9.95 -12.09 -14.55
CA TYR A 478 -8.54 -12.24 -14.91
C TYR A 478 -8.34 -13.53 -15.68
N ASP A 479 -7.94 -13.40 -16.94
CA ASP A 479 -7.60 -14.52 -17.79
C ASP A 479 -6.14 -14.95 -17.55
N GLY A 480 -5.93 -16.24 -17.31
CA GLY A 480 -4.62 -16.81 -16.98
C GLY A 480 -3.61 -16.79 -18.12
N VAL A 481 -4.04 -16.49 -19.35
CA VAL A 481 -3.18 -16.49 -20.55
C VAL A 481 -3.06 -15.08 -21.15
N THR A 482 -4.20 -14.43 -21.38
CA THR A 482 -4.26 -13.15 -22.11
C THR A 482 -4.13 -11.92 -21.20
N GLY A 483 -4.37 -12.08 -19.90
CA GLY A 483 -4.25 -11.01 -18.89
C GLY A 483 -2.86 -10.83 -18.31
N ILE A 484 -1.83 -11.57 -18.73
CA ILE A 484 -0.50 -11.55 -18.11
C ILE A 484 0.47 -10.73 -18.96
N MET A 485 1.20 -9.80 -18.33
CA MET A 485 2.35 -9.10 -18.92
C MET A 485 3.61 -9.38 -18.09
N SER A 486 4.74 -9.57 -18.79
CA SER A 486 6.04 -9.65 -18.17
C SER A 486 6.83 -8.36 -18.44
N ILE A 487 7.31 -7.73 -17.37
CA ILE A 487 8.07 -6.47 -17.44
C ILE A 487 9.55 -6.76 -17.14
N ALA A 488 10.34 -7.02 -18.19
CA ALA A 488 11.81 -7.22 -18.10
C ALA A 488 12.24 -8.16 -16.97
N GLU A 489 11.82 -9.40 -16.99
CA GLU A 489 12.06 -10.44 -15.96
C GLU A 489 13.54 -10.64 -15.62
N ASN A 490 14.42 -10.50 -16.61
CA ASN A 490 15.83 -10.86 -16.51
C ASN A 490 16.71 -9.76 -15.86
N ASN A 491 16.14 -8.64 -15.39
CA ASN A 491 16.92 -7.56 -14.78
C ASN A 491 17.09 -7.65 -13.26
N GLY A 492 16.52 -8.69 -12.63
CA GLY A 492 16.65 -8.95 -11.19
C GLY A 492 15.94 -7.94 -10.29
N GLN A 493 15.06 -7.08 -10.84
CA GLN A 493 14.35 -6.05 -10.08
C GLN A 493 12.83 -6.30 -10.14
N GLY A 494 12.17 -6.18 -9.00
CA GLY A 494 10.71 -6.22 -8.93
C GLY A 494 10.04 -4.88 -9.27
N ILE A 495 8.80 -4.93 -9.76
CA ILE A 495 7.95 -3.76 -9.92
C ILE A 495 7.57 -3.27 -8.52
N ARG A 496 7.75 -1.98 -8.25
CA ARG A 496 7.45 -1.35 -6.97
C ARG A 496 6.22 -0.45 -7.04
N ALA A 497 6.08 0.30 -8.13
CA ALA A 497 4.96 1.22 -8.32
C ALA A 497 4.51 1.24 -9.78
N ALA A 498 3.33 1.78 -10.03
CA ALA A 498 2.86 2.11 -11.36
C ALA A 498 2.10 3.44 -11.34
N PHE A 499 2.07 4.11 -12.49
CA PHE A 499 1.31 5.34 -12.67
C PHE A 499 0.89 5.50 -14.13
N VAL A 500 -0.11 6.35 -14.35
CA VAL A 500 -0.55 6.72 -15.70
C VAL A 500 -0.12 8.15 -15.97
N LEU A 501 0.50 8.38 -17.11
CA LEU A 501 0.90 9.70 -17.57
C LEU A 501 0.65 9.82 -19.09
N ARG A 502 -0.08 10.86 -19.53
CA ARG A 502 -0.38 11.13 -20.94
C ARG A 502 -0.92 9.92 -21.69
N ASN A 503 -1.86 9.20 -21.06
CA ASN A 503 -2.49 8.00 -21.60
C ASN A 503 -1.53 6.81 -21.86
N ASN A 504 -0.43 6.75 -21.14
CA ASN A 504 0.48 5.60 -21.09
C ASN A 504 0.55 5.07 -19.65
N LEU A 505 0.66 3.76 -19.52
CA LEU A 505 0.88 3.09 -18.24
C LEU A 505 2.37 2.86 -18.03
N TYR A 506 2.89 3.30 -16.91
CA TYR A 506 4.29 3.15 -16.54
C TYR A 506 4.43 2.24 -15.34
N PHE A 507 5.41 1.33 -15.40
CA PHE A 507 5.83 0.47 -14.31
C PHE A 507 7.21 0.88 -13.81
N VAL A 508 7.31 1.13 -12.52
CA VAL A 508 8.54 1.57 -11.87
C VAL A 508 9.16 0.41 -11.10
N LYS A 509 10.37 0.05 -11.45
CA LYS A 509 11.22 -0.89 -10.70
C LYS A 509 12.17 -0.13 -9.77
N GLU A 510 13.08 -0.82 -9.09
CA GLU A 510 14.02 -0.15 -8.17
C GLU A 510 14.96 0.85 -8.85
N ARG A 511 15.32 0.62 -10.13
CA ARG A 511 16.30 1.44 -10.87
C ARG A 511 15.91 1.69 -12.32
N SER A 512 14.74 1.26 -12.74
CA SER A 512 14.32 1.37 -14.14
C SER A 512 12.82 1.65 -14.25
N LEU A 513 12.44 2.23 -15.37
CA LEU A 513 11.09 2.64 -15.69
C LEU A 513 10.71 2.06 -17.05
N TYR A 514 9.56 1.42 -17.12
CA TYR A 514 9.00 0.82 -18.33
C TYR A 514 7.67 1.46 -18.67
N VAL A 515 7.35 1.51 -19.95
CA VAL A 515 6.11 2.08 -20.47
C VAL A 515 5.40 1.09 -21.35
N THR A 516 4.09 1.09 -21.28
CA THR A 516 3.19 0.38 -22.19
C THR A 516 1.97 1.23 -22.47
N ALA A 517 1.30 0.96 -23.57
CA ALA A 517 0.04 1.59 -23.94
C ALA A 517 -0.89 0.57 -24.58
N THR A 518 -2.19 0.76 -24.38
CA THR A 518 -3.19 -0.02 -25.11
C THR A 518 -3.16 0.33 -26.59
N ASP A 519 -3.27 -0.66 -27.43
CA ASP A 519 -3.49 -0.51 -28.88
C ASP A 519 -4.99 -0.49 -29.23
N GLY A 520 -5.87 -0.64 -28.23
CA GLY A 520 -7.33 -0.64 -28.38
C GLY A 520 -7.93 -1.91 -29.00
N VAL A 521 -7.10 -2.92 -29.30
CA VAL A 521 -7.52 -4.16 -29.98
C VAL A 521 -7.10 -5.40 -29.21
N ASN A 522 -5.83 -5.44 -28.76
CA ASN A 522 -5.25 -6.64 -28.17
C ASN A 522 -5.43 -6.66 -26.64
N GLU A 523 -5.36 -7.87 -26.07
CA GLU A 523 -5.31 -8.10 -24.64
C GLU A 523 -3.91 -7.77 -24.07
N PRO A 524 -3.77 -7.50 -22.77
CA PRO A 524 -2.53 -7.01 -22.14
C PRO A 524 -1.29 -7.86 -22.44
N ALA A 525 -1.41 -9.17 -22.58
CA ALA A 525 -0.29 -10.06 -22.91
C ALA A 525 0.42 -9.71 -24.25
N LEU A 526 -0.27 -9.03 -25.15
CA LEU A 526 0.26 -8.66 -26.47
C LEU A 526 0.69 -7.19 -26.56
N TRP A 527 0.57 -6.41 -25.47
CA TRP A 527 0.97 -5.01 -25.50
C TRP A 527 2.50 -4.88 -25.53
N ALA A 528 2.99 -3.95 -26.32
CA ALA A 528 4.42 -3.64 -26.35
C ALA A 528 4.86 -3.00 -25.03
N VAL A 529 5.96 -3.47 -24.48
CA VAL A 529 6.61 -2.90 -23.29
C VAL A 529 7.98 -2.37 -23.68
N GLU A 530 8.22 -1.10 -23.39
CA GLU A 530 9.47 -0.41 -23.74
C GLU A 530 10.15 0.14 -22.48
N GLU A 531 11.48 0.18 -22.46
CA GLU A 531 12.24 0.82 -21.40
C GLU A 531 12.22 2.34 -21.60
N ALA A 532 11.60 3.07 -20.68
CA ALA A 532 11.56 4.53 -20.68
C ALA A 532 12.80 5.15 -20.00
N SER A 533 13.39 4.47 -19.02
CA SER A 533 14.64 4.88 -18.36
C SER A 533 15.27 3.71 -17.60
N ASN A 534 16.60 3.62 -17.65
CA ASN A 534 17.39 2.67 -16.86
C ASN A 534 18.14 3.31 -15.67
N GLN A 535 17.82 4.55 -15.34
CA GLN A 535 18.52 5.32 -14.30
C GLN A 535 17.62 5.75 -13.15
N VAL A 536 16.29 5.70 -13.34
CA VAL A 536 15.30 6.20 -12.39
C VAL A 536 14.36 5.09 -11.99
N GLY A 537 14.16 4.94 -10.70
CA GLY A 537 13.24 3.99 -10.11
C GLY A 537 12.99 4.31 -8.64
N THR A 538 12.24 3.47 -7.95
CA THR A 538 11.89 3.66 -6.54
C THR A 538 11.96 2.34 -5.76
N PRO A 539 12.39 2.35 -4.50
CA PRO A 539 12.28 1.17 -3.64
C PRO A 539 10.89 0.99 -3.02
N SER A 540 10.00 1.98 -3.14
CA SER A 540 8.72 2.03 -2.44
C SER A 540 7.51 1.99 -3.38
N ALA A 541 6.46 1.29 -2.97
CA ALA A 541 5.16 1.33 -3.63
C ALA A 541 4.50 2.73 -3.59
N HIS A 542 4.92 3.57 -2.65
CA HIS A 542 4.45 4.95 -2.46
C HIS A 542 5.49 6.00 -2.90
N GLY A 543 6.56 5.59 -3.57
CA GLY A 543 7.66 6.46 -3.98
C GLY A 543 7.40 7.27 -5.25
N VAL A 544 6.17 7.30 -5.74
CA VAL A 544 5.74 8.05 -6.91
C VAL A 544 4.63 9.04 -6.53
N GLY A 545 4.80 10.30 -6.88
CA GLY A 545 3.79 11.34 -6.73
C GLY A 545 3.37 11.88 -8.10
N VAL A 546 2.07 11.87 -8.38
CA VAL A 546 1.51 12.32 -9.67
C VAL A 546 1.13 13.79 -9.56
N GLY A 547 1.64 14.62 -10.46
CA GLY A 547 1.28 16.02 -10.65
C GLY A 547 0.26 16.20 -11.78
N GLU A 548 0.23 17.39 -12.40
CA GLU A 548 -0.73 17.71 -13.45
C GLU A 548 -0.35 17.01 -14.79
N GLU A 549 0.86 17.25 -15.31
CA GLU A 549 1.38 16.65 -16.55
C GLU A 549 2.75 16.02 -16.36
N TRP A 550 3.12 15.73 -15.14
CA TRP A 550 4.39 15.19 -14.73
C TRP A 550 4.23 14.30 -13.50
N VAL A 551 5.22 13.51 -13.24
CA VAL A 551 5.34 12.73 -12.00
C VAL A 551 6.67 12.99 -11.33
N VAL A 552 6.75 12.78 -10.02
CA VAL A 552 8.00 12.71 -9.29
C VAL A 552 8.24 11.30 -8.79
N ILE A 553 9.49 10.84 -8.93
CA ILE A 553 9.91 9.50 -8.56
C ILE A 553 11.05 9.62 -7.55
N ALA A 554 10.83 9.11 -6.34
CA ALA A 554 11.81 9.10 -5.27
C ALA A 554 12.63 7.81 -5.32
N GLY A 555 13.85 7.92 -5.83
CA GLY A 555 14.80 6.82 -5.94
C GLY A 555 15.98 6.96 -4.99
N ARG A 556 16.82 5.91 -4.89
CA ARG A 556 18.03 5.94 -4.06
C ARG A 556 19.00 7.05 -4.45
N SER A 557 19.08 7.37 -5.73
CA SER A 557 19.99 8.39 -6.28
C SER A 557 19.45 9.81 -6.21
N GLY A 558 18.17 10.01 -5.90
CA GLY A 558 17.54 11.34 -5.83
C GLY A 558 16.03 11.32 -6.08
N LEU A 559 15.42 12.51 -5.98
CA LEU A 559 14.07 12.79 -6.45
C LEU A 559 14.16 13.27 -7.90
N TYR A 560 13.38 12.66 -8.77
CA TYR A 560 13.36 12.97 -10.20
C TYR A 560 11.98 13.43 -10.66
N LEU A 561 11.96 14.48 -11.48
CA LEU A 561 10.80 14.90 -12.26
C LEU A 561 10.82 14.14 -13.60
N PHE A 562 9.70 13.58 -13.97
CA PHE A 562 9.52 12.88 -15.24
C PHE A 562 8.21 13.33 -15.90
N ASP A 563 8.30 13.76 -17.15
CA ASP A 563 7.18 14.24 -17.96
C ASP A 563 6.94 13.41 -19.24
N GLY A 564 7.56 12.22 -19.31
CA GLY A 564 7.59 11.37 -20.50
C GLY A 564 8.87 11.50 -21.31
N GLY A 565 9.74 12.46 -21.00
CA GLY A 565 11.05 12.66 -21.62
C GLY A 565 12.20 12.17 -20.74
N THR A 566 13.32 12.88 -20.75
CA THR A 566 14.47 12.58 -19.89
C THR A 566 14.20 13.00 -18.46
N PRO A 567 14.34 12.13 -17.45
CA PRO A 567 14.15 12.48 -16.06
C PRO A 567 15.10 13.59 -15.59
N VAL A 568 14.58 14.58 -14.87
CA VAL A 568 15.35 15.70 -14.32
C VAL A 568 15.47 15.54 -12.81
N LYS A 569 16.70 15.57 -12.29
CA LYS A 569 16.97 15.46 -10.86
C LYS A 569 16.60 16.74 -10.11
N LEU A 570 15.71 16.62 -9.10
CA LEU A 570 15.26 17.74 -8.28
C LEU A 570 16.01 17.88 -6.95
N SER A 571 16.65 16.83 -6.46
CA SER A 571 17.26 16.79 -5.12
C SER A 571 18.76 17.09 -5.09
N GLN A 572 19.30 17.71 -6.13
CA GLN A 572 20.75 17.91 -6.24
C GLN A 572 21.29 18.81 -5.10
N GLU A 573 20.56 19.83 -4.72
CA GLU A 573 20.96 20.80 -3.69
C GLU A 573 21.03 20.17 -2.29
N ILE A 574 20.24 19.14 -2.07
CA ILE A 574 20.18 18.42 -0.79
C ILE A 574 20.74 16.99 -0.90
N GLN A 575 21.64 16.75 -1.87
CA GLN A 575 22.15 15.38 -2.11
C GLN A 575 22.79 14.74 -0.88
N PRO A 576 23.63 15.41 -0.07
CA PRO A 576 24.16 14.81 1.14
C PRO A 576 23.08 14.39 2.16
N THR A 577 22.00 15.18 2.28
CA THR A 577 20.84 14.80 3.10
C THR A 577 20.10 13.63 2.50
N TRP A 578 19.92 13.59 1.19
CA TRP A 578 19.29 12.48 0.48
C TRP A 578 20.08 11.17 0.65
N ASP A 579 21.40 11.24 0.61
CA ASP A 579 22.28 10.08 0.82
C ASP A 579 22.26 9.58 2.29
N ALA A 580 21.89 10.45 3.24
CA ALA A 580 21.74 10.10 4.64
C ALA A 580 20.39 9.44 5.00
N ILE A 581 19.49 9.26 4.03
CA ILE A 581 18.25 8.49 4.21
C ILE A 581 18.62 7.04 4.57
N ASN A 582 17.89 6.45 5.52
CA ASN A 582 18.04 5.03 5.85
C ASN A 582 17.41 4.17 4.74
N TRP A 583 18.20 3.84 3.73
CA TRP A 583 17.77 3.06 2.58
C TRP A 583 17.46 1.59 2.90
N GLN A 584 17.79 1.08 4.09
CA GLN A 584 17.30 -0.22 4.56
C GLN A 584 15.79 -0.20 4.84
N ALA A 585 15.25 0.97 5.18
CA ALA A 585 13.82 1.20 5.35
C ALA A 585 13.21 2.01 4.18
N GLY A 586 13.91 2.11 3.05
CA GLY A 586 13.50 2.91 1.88
C GLY A 586 12.18 2.49 1.25
N GLN A 587 11.73 1.23 1.44
CA GLN A 587 10.42 0.75 1.00
C GLN A 587 9.24 1.45 1.70
N LYS A 588 9.48 2.13 2.82
CA LYS A 588 8.47 2.89 3.58
C LYS A 588 8.40 4.38 3.20
N LEU A 589 9.30 4.82 2.33
CA LEU A 589 9.28 6.17 1.79
C LEU A 589 7.95 6.42 1.06
N TRP A 590 7.40 7.62 1.19
CA TRP A 590 6.21 8.03 0.46
C TRP A 590 6.37 9.43 -0.15
N VAL A 591 5.66 9.66 -1.25
CA VAL A 591 5.61 10.94 -1.97
C VAL A 591 4.16 11.38 -2.12
N GLN A 592 3.88 12.62 -1.76
CA GLN A 592 2.58 13.27 -1.98
C GLN A 592 2.78 14.61 -2.70
N VAL A 593 2.07 14.79 -3.78
CA VAL A 593 2.02 16.07 -4.52
C VAL A 593 0.77 16.83 -4.09
N ASP A 594 0.94 18.06 -3.66
CA ASP A 594 -0.11 19.05 -3.39
C ASP A 594 -0.05 20.11 -4.49
N THR A 595 -0.83 19.91 -5.52
CA THR A 595 -0.84 20.80 -6.70
C THR A 595 -1.44 22.16 -6.39
N GLN A 596 -2.34 22.25 -5.43
CA GLN A 596 -2.97 23.52 -5.05
C GLN A 596 -2.00 24.45 -4.34
N HIS A 597 -1.20 23.93 -3.42
CA HIS A 597 -0.19 24.72 -2.68
C HIS A 597 1.20 24.65 -3.32
N LYS A 598 1.32 24.00 -4.49
CA LYS A 598 2.58 23.84 -5.24
C LYS A 598 3.71 23.23 -4.41
N ARG A 599 3.40 22.13 -3.71
CA ARG A 599 4.35 21.41 -2.84
C ARG A 599 4.47 19.95 -3.20
N ILE A 600 5.68 19.43 -3.08
CA ILE A 600 5.97 18.00 -3.10
C ILE A 600 6.48 17.63 -1.72
N LEU A 601 5.80 16.68 -1.08
CA LEU A 601 6.13 16.17 0.25
C LEU A 601 6.71 14.77 0.11
N VAL A 602 7.91 14.57 0.63
CA VAL A 602 8.59 13.26 0.61
C VAL A 602 8.86 12.84 2.05
N GLY A 603 8.10 11.87 2.55
CA GLY A 603 8.32 11.29 3.87
C GLY A 603 9.46 10.27 3.84
N VAL A 604 10.47 10.48 4.67
CA VAL A 604 11.70 9.69 4.65
C VAL A 604 12.13 9.21 6.04
N PRO A 605 12.67 7.99 6.15
CA PRO A 605 13.35 7.53 7.37
C PRO A 605 14.78 8.08 7.40
N MET A 606 15.06 9.06 8.27
CA MET A 606 16.38 9.68 8.39
C MET A 606 17.23 9.01 9.48
N GLY A 607 18.53 8.90 9.24
CA GLY A 607 19.50 8.39 10.19
C GLY A 607 19.30 6.90 10.49
N SER A 608 19.02 6.53 11.74
CA SER A 608 18.73 5.14 12.16
C SER A 608 17.24 4.81 12.22
N ALA A 609 16.36 5.73 11.80
CA ALA A 609 14.92 5.51 11.85
C ALA A 609 14.49 4.41 10.87
N THR A 610 13.60 3.54 11.31
CA THR A 610 13.00 2.46 10.50
C THR A 610 11.61 2.80 9.98
N GLN A 611 11.12 3.99 10.31
CA GLN A 611 9.85 4.57 9.85
C GLN A 611 10.12 6.02 9.41
N PRO A 612 9.34 6.57 8.47
CA PRO A 612 9.48 7.98 8.08
C PRO A 612 9.31 8.90 9.29
N ASN A 613 10.33 9.68 9.59
CA ASN A 613 10.41 10.58 10.74
C ASN A 613 10.61 12.05 10.35
N GLN A 614 10.83 12.30 9.07
CA GLN A 614 10.98 13.65 8.50
C GLN A 614 10.30 13.71 7.14
N ILE A 615 9.89 14.92 6.77
CA ILE A 615 9.38 15.27 5.45
C ILE A 615 10.35 16.22 4.78
N LEU A 616 10.86 15.84 3.62
CA LEU A 616 11.58 16.75 2.73
C LEU A 616 10.52 17.43 1.85
N MET A 617 10.31 18.72 2.06
CA MET A 617 9.32 19.52 1.35
C MET A 617 9.99 20.30 0.24
N LEU A 618 9.48 20.19 -0.98
CA LEU A 618 9.87 20.96 -2.15
C LEU A 618 8.72 21.91 -2.52
N ASP A 619 8.96 23.22 -2.39
CA ASP A 619 8.08 24.26 -2.92
C ASP A 619 8.48 24.55 -4.36
N TYR A 620 7.53 24.43 -5.29
CA TYR A 620 7.71 24.74 -6.71
C TYR A 620 6.80 25.89 -7.19
N THR A 621 6.35 26.72 -6.28
CA THR A 621 5.53 27.91 -6.60
C THR A 621 6.20 28.78 -7.66
N GLU A 622 7.52 28.91 -7.60
CA GLU A 622 8.34 29.67 -8.55
C GLU A 622 8.91 28.80 -9.69
N GLY A 623 8.47 27.53 -9.80
CA GLY A 623 8.87 26.56 -10.81
C GLY A 623 9.89 25.54 -10.32
N PHE A 624 10.42 24.73 -11.26
CA PHE A 624 11.38 23.65 -10.99
C PHE A 624 12.84 24.03 -11.30
N GLY A 625 13.12 25.30 -11.58
CA GLY A 625 14.48 25.75 -11.90
C GLY A 625 15.49 25.39 -10.80
N ASP A 626 16.72 25.08 -11.19
CA ASP A 626 17.81 24.82 -10.24
C ASP A 626 18.14 26.12 -9.47
N PRO A 627 18.06 26.14 -8.12
CA PRO A 627 18.30 27.33 -7.35
C PRO A 627 19.73 27.86 -7.46
N LEU A 628 20.73 26.98 -7.69
CA LEU A 628 22.12 27.41 -7.90
C LEU A 628 22.30 28.14 -9.24
N VAL A 629 21.62 27.69 -10.28
CA VAL A 629 21.63 28.36 -11.60
C VAL A 629 20.72 29.58 -11.59
N ALA A 630 19.57 29.49 -10.97
CA ALA A 630 18.59 30.56 -10.89
C ALA A 630 19.11 31.81 -10.16
N MET A 631 19.95 31.64 -9.15
CA MET A 631 20.62 32.77 -8.48
C MET A 631 21.45 33.65 -9.42
N LEU A 632 21.96 33.03 -10.50
CA LEU A 632 22.77 33.77 -11.50
C LEU A 632 21.91 34.35 -12.63
N THR A 633 20.72 33.81 -12.88
CA THR A 633 19.93 34.12 -14.08
C THR A 633 18.51 34.62 -13.79
N ALA A 634 17.81 34.03 -12.86
CA ALA A 634 16.39 34.33 -12.55
C ALA A 634 16.00 33.76 -11.16
N PRO A 635 16.38 34.40 -10.05
CA PRO A 635 16.15 33.83 -8.69
C PRO A 635 14.69 33.65 -8.32
N GLU A 636 13.77 34.32 -9.02
CA GLU A 636 12.31 34.15 -8.85
C GLU A 636 11.74 32.91 -9.48
N ARG A 637 12.52 32.06 -10.18
CA ARG A 637 12.06 30.87 -10.89
C ARG A 637 12.70 29.58 -10.38
N SER A 638 13.01 29.54 -9.10
CA SER A 638 13.69 28.40 -8.50
C SER A 638 12.80 27.64 -7.53
N ARG A 639 12.96 26.33 -7.53
CA ARG A 639 12.40 25.47 -6.49
C ARG A 639 13.08 25.74 -5.13
N LYS A 640 12.37 25.47 -4.03
CA LYS A 640 12.88 25.68 -2.68
C LYS A 640 12.69 24.44 -1.82
N TRP A 641 13.76 23.95 -1.23
CA TRP A 641 13.73 22.83 -0.29
C TRP A 641 13.62 23.31 1.14
N ALA A 642 12.83 22.59 1.94
CA ALA A 642 12.82 22.67 3.39
C ALA A 642 12.66 21.28 4.00
N GLN A 643 13.07 21.14 5.27
CA GLN A 643 12.76 19.95 6.05
C GLN A 643 11.70 20.26 7.10
N TRP A 644 10.72 19.36 7.24
CA TRP A 644 9.73 19.38 8.28
C TRP A 644 9.91 18.18 9.19
N ILE A 645 10.01 18.41 10.49
CA ILE A 645 10.21 17.36 11.49
C ILE A 645 8.83 16.81 11.89
N ILE A 646 8.20 16.11 10.96
CA ILE A 646 6.89 15.48 11.13
C ILE A 646 7.05 13.97 10.97
N PRO A 647 6.83 13.20 12.05
CA PRO A 647 6.89 11.73 12.02
C PRO A 647 5.58 11.17 11.46
N ALA A 648 5.59 10.76 10.18
CA ALA A 648 4.39 10.30 9.47
C ALA A 648 4.68 9.07 8.61
N ASN A 649 3.96 7.95 8.85
CA ASN A 649 4.03 6.73 8.06
C ASN A 649 3.31 6.85 6.71
N SER A 650 2.31 7.71 6.64
CA SER A 650 1.47 7.87 5.44
C SER A 650 1.01 9.31 5.29
N CYS A 651 0.68 9.66 4.06
CA CYS A 651 0.12 10.95 3.70
C CYS A 651 -1.05 10.77 2.76
N GLY A 652 -2.08 11.58 2.92
CA GLY A 652 -3.25 11.64 2.05
C GLY A 652 -3.65 13.07 1.76
N LEU A 653 -4.16 13.32 0.54
CA LEU A 653 -4.67 14.61 0.12
C LEU A 653 -6.17 14.48 -0.16
N ILE A 654 -6.99 15.35 0.42
CA ILE A 654 -8.42 15.43 0.14
C ILE A 654 -8.77 16.80 -0.42
N GLU A 655 -9.29 16.81 -1.62
CA GLU A 655 -9.89 18.01 -2.23
C GLU A 655 -11.41 17.96 -2.04
N ARG A 656 -11.92 18.66 -1.05
CA ARG A 656 -13.35 18.72 -0.78
C ARG A 656 -14.05 19.71 -1.71
N PRO A 657 -15.37 19.54 -1.98
CA PRO A 657 -16.13 20.48 -2.82
C PRO A 657 -16.10 21.93 -2.33
N THR A 658 -15.79 22.16 -1.08
CA THR A 658 -15.59 23.51 -0.49
C THR A 658 -14.27 24.17 -0.89
N GLY A 659 -13.45 23.51 -1.70
CA GLY A 659 -12.46 24.15 -2.56
C GLY A 659 -11.06 24.27 -2.03
N VAL A 660 -10.73 23.77 -0.83
CA VAL A 660 -9.34 23.78 -0.34
C VAL A 660 -8.84 22.36 -0.15
N ALA A 661 -7.78 21.99 -0.86
CA ALA A 661 -7.07 20.74 -0.66
C ALA A 661 -6.47 20.70 0.74
N GLN A 662 -6.68 19.62 1.46
CA GLN A 662 -6.18 19.41 2.80
C GLN A 662 -5.29 18.19 2.85
N VAL A 663 -4.07 18.40 3.34
CA VAL A 663 -3.08 17.32 3.53
C VAL A 663 -3.27 16.72 4.91
N PHE A 664 -3.26 15.39 4.97
CA PHE A 664 -3.37 14.60 6.18
C PHE A 664 -2.14 13.72 6.36
N PHE A 665 -1.70 13.56 7.61
CA PHE A 665 -0.58 12.71 7.98
C PHE A 665 -1.03 11.63 8.96
N GLY A 666 -0.72 10.39 8.65
CA GLY A 666 -0.86 9.25 9.56
C GLY A 666 0.39 9.09 10.41
N THR A 667 0.22 9.05 11.73
CA THR A 667 1.34 9.03 12.66
C THR A 667 2.17 7.74 12.59
N ASN A 668 3.48 7.85 12.77
CA ASN A 668 4.41 6.72 12.85
C ASN A 668 4.61 6.20 14.29
N ASN A 669 4.03 6.86 15.26
CA ASN A 669 4.05 6.46 16.67
C ASN A 669 2.72 5.82 17.07
N SER A 670 2.74 5.10 18.19
CA SER A 670 1.54 4.43 18.73
C SER A 670 0.61 5.45 19.41
N SER A 671 0.04 6.37 18.63
CA SER A 671 -0.91 7.40 19.12
C SER A 671 -2.32 7.26 18.54
N GLY A 672 -2.49 6.53 17.44
CA GLY A 672 -3.78 6.36 16.74
C GLY A 672 -4.34 7.67 16.16
N LYS A 673 -3.49 8.67 15.89
CA LYS A 673 -3.91 9.98 15.43
C LYS A 673 -3.69 10.17 13.94
N ILE A 674 -4.59 10.92 13.33
CA ILE A 674 -4.45 11.44 11.96
C ILE A 674 -4.49 12.95 12.06
N TYR A 675 -3.41 13.58 11.63
CA TYR A 675 -3.25 15.02 11.66
C TYR A 675 -3.58 15.67 10.33
N ALA A 676 -4.29 16.78 10.37
CA ALA A 676 -4.45 17.69 9.23
C ALA A 676 -3.43 18.83 9.30
N LEU A 677 -2.77 19.09 8.19
CA LEU A 677 -1.96 20.31 8.03
C LEU A 677 -2.90 21.51 7.92
N THR A 678 -2.88 22.39 8.92
CA THR A 678 -3.91 23.44 9.07
C THR A 678 -3.27 24.84 8.98
N PRO A 679 -3.53 25.58 7.90
CA PRO A 679 -3.10 26.98 7.78
C PRO A 679 -3.61 27.84 8.94
N GLY A 680 -2.73 28.70 9.47
CA GLY A 680 -3.05 29.59 10.59
C GLY A 680 -2.95 28.95 11.98
N GLN A 681 -2.70 27.66 12.07
CA GLN A 681 -2.26 26.99 13.30
C GLN A 681 -0.73 26.97 13.34
N PHE A 682 -0.16 27.18 14.51
CA PHE A 682 1.29 27.24 14.73
C PHE A 682 1.71 26.39 15.94
N SER A 683 1.06 25.25 16.08
CA SER A 683 1.44 24.19 17.02
C SER A 683 1.07 22.85 16.43
N ASP A 684 1.78 21.81 16.81
CA ASP A 684 1.47 20.43 16.42
C ASP A 684 0.63 19.77 17.52
N ASP A 685 -0.69 19.88 17.38
CA ASP A 685 -1.68 19.38 18.37
C ASP A 685 -1.37 19.91 19.80
N GLY A 686 -0.99 21.19 19.90
CA GLY A 686 -0.60 21.85 21.14
C GLY A 686 0.89 21.79 21.48
N ALA A 687 1.68 20.96 20.79
CA ALA A 687 3.12 20.94 20.94
C ALA A 687 3.80 22.09 20.17
N ALA A 688 4.95 22.53 20.63
CA ALA A 688 5.73 23.56 19.96
C ALA A 688 6.29 23.09 18.61
N ILE A 689 6.31 23.99 17.62
CA ILE A 689 7.03 23.79 16.37
C ILE A 689 8.40 24.44 16.52
N ASN A 690 9.48 23.65 16.42
CA ASN A 690 10.84 24.18 16.45
C ASN A 690 11.22 24.69 15.06
N SER A 691 10.76 25.89 14.73
CA SER A 691 10.93 26.50 13.41
C SER A 691 12.11 27.45 13.40
N TYR A 692 13.06 27.24 12.49
CA TYR A 692 14.21 28.14 12.35
C TYR A 692 14.73 28.20 10.91
N TYR A 693 15.38 29.31 10.59
CA TYR A 693 16.08 29.55 9.34
C TYR A 693 17.47 30.16 9.62
N THR A 694 18.50 29.59 8.99
CA THR A 694 19.88 30.06 9.08
C THR A 694 20.28 30.72 7.76
N THR A 695 20.75 31.95 7.76
CA THR A 695 21.23 32.64 6.54
C THR A 695 22.57 32.08 6.10
N ALA A 696 22.91 32.27 4.85
CA ALA A 696 24.29 32.12 4.39
C ALA A 696 25.23 33.09 5.18
N PHE A 697 26.52 32.81 5.15
CA PHE A 697 27.51 33.72 5.75
C PHE A 697 27.62 34.99 4.92
N LEU A 698 27.34 36.14 5.54
CA LEU A 698 27.37 37.46 4.95
C LEU A 698 28.70 38.11 5.26
N ALA A 699 29.32 38.71 4.24
CA ALA A 699 30.51 39.52 4.38
C ALA A 699 30.18 40.96 3.97
N ALA A 700 30.80 41.94 4.59
CA ALA A 700 30.73 43.31 4.11
C ALA A 700 31.51 43.40 2.80
N THR A 701 30.88 43.91 1.73
CA THR A 701 31.49 43.96 0.40
C THR A 701 32.78 44.81 0.38
N GLY A 702 33.82 44.23 -0.24
CA GLY A 702 35.09 44.94 -0.45
C GLY A 702 36.10 44.88 0.70
N LEU A 703 35.85 44.07 1.75
CA LEU A 703 36.71 44.05 2.91
C LEU A 703 37.32 42.65 3.09
N SER A 704 38.63 42.57 2.87
CA SER A 704 39.45 41.44 3.35
C SER A 704 39.85 41.76 4.80
N GLY A 705 39.14 41.17 5.77
CA GLY A 705 39.46 41.39 7.19
C GLY A 705 38.22 41.36 8.08
N ARG A 706 38.44 41.60 9.36
CA ARG A 706 37.37 41.63 10.37
C ARG A 706 36.43 42.83 10.17
N ASN A 707 35.17 42.59 10.30
CA ASN A 707 34.07 43.54 10.24
C ASN A 707 33.34 43.58 11.59
N LEU A 708 32.89 44.74 12.00
CA LEU A 708 31.97 44.90 13.12
C LEU A 708 30.54 44.94 12.61
N PHE A 709 29.78 43.90 12.91
CA PHE A 709 28.34 43.80 12.69
C PHE A 709 27.65 44.41 13.92
N GLY A 710 27.17 45.61 13.82
CA GLY A 710 26.66 46.41 14.96
C GLY A 710 25.18 46.29 15.20
N TYR A 711 24.38 46.18 14.12
CA TYR A 711 22.95 46.17 14.18
C TYR A 711 22.37 45.14 13.21
N LEU A 712 21.19 44.61 13.57
CA LEU A 712 20.37 43.75 12.74
C LEU A 712 18.95 44.33 12.72
N THR A 713 18.44 44.69 11.55
CA THR A 713 17.04 45.09 11.39
C THR A 713 16.28 44.07 10.59
N GLY A 714 15.00 43.84 10.92
CA GLY A 714 14.16 42.84 10.24
C GLY A 714 12.71 43.28 10.11
N TYR A 715 12.12 43.00 8.95
CA TYR A 715 10.70 43.19 8.71
C TYR A 715 9.99 41.90 9.00
N VAL A 716 9.33 41.82 10.17
CA VAL A 716 8.77 40.56 10.70
C VAL A 716 7.35 40.77 11.21
N GLN A 717 6.54 39.74 11.06
CA GLN A 717 5.24 39.60 11.71
C GLN A 717 5.19 38.26 12.44
N GLY A 718 4.37 38.14 13.48
CA GLY A 718 4.26 36.89 14.22
C GLY A 718 3.66 37.05 15.62
N ALA A 719 3.77 35.96 16.36
CA ALA A 719 3.38 35.93 17.77
C ALA A 719 4.44 35.20 18.60
N GLY A 720 4.60 35.59 19.86
CA GLY A 720 5.56 34.98 20.78
C GLY A 720 6.95 35.61 20.68
N SER A 721 8.01 34.82 20.81
CA SER A 721 9.40 35.27 20.83
C SER A 721 10.18 34.66 19.66
N LEU A 722 10.86 35.49 18.89
CA LEU A 722 11.77 35.08 17.83
C LEU A 722 13.22 35.21 18.36
N ALA A 723 13.83 34.06 18.67
CA ALA A 723 15.23 34.02 19.12
C ALA A 723 16.19 34.37 17.97
N LEU A 724 17.26 35.07 18.26
CA LEU A 724 18.28 35.50 17.31
C LEU A 724 19.66 35.00 17.75
N THR A 725 20.39 34.39 16.85
CA THR A 725 21.73 33.89 17.11
C THR A 725 22.66 34.25 15.95
N ALA A 726 23.87 34.67 16.27
CA ALA A 726 24.93 34.87 15.31
C ALA A 726 25.88 33.67 15.29
N LEU A 727 26.28 33.24 14.11
CA LEU A 727 27.25 32.20 13.87
C LEU A 727 28.46 32.77 13.15
N THR A 728 29.68 32.39 13.56
CA THR A 728 30.92 32.85 12.93
C THR A 728 31.71 31.67 12.39
N PRO A 729 32.40 31.81 11.22
CA PRO A 729 33.14 30.73 10.62
C PRO A 729 34.27 30.20 11.52
N GLY A 730 34.47 28.88 11.57
CA GLY A 730 35.62 28.26 12.23
C GLY A 730 35.59 28.21 13.75
N SER A 731 34.69 28.90 14.42
CA SER A 731 34.62 28.87 15.89
C SER A 731 33.74 27.76 16.46
N GLY A 732 32.82 27.23 15.65
CA GLY A 732 31.78 26.30 16.14
C GLY A 732 30.90 26.92 17.25
N SER A 733 31.11 28.18 17.62
CA SER A 733 30.37 28.87 18.69
C SER A 733 29.24 29.71 18.11
N SER A 734 28.06 29.55 18.70
CA SER A 734 26.91 30.41 18.48
C SER A 734 26.86 31.51 19.55
N LEU A 735 26.59 32.74 19.15
CA LEU A 735 26.39 33.87 20.05
C LEU A 735 24.91 34.24 20.08
N SER A 736 24.26 34.06 21.22
CA SER A 736 22.89 34.57 21.40
C SER A 736 22.86 36.09 21.36
N LEU A 737 22.03 36.63 20.49
CA LEU A 737 21.79 38.07 20.35
C LEU A 737 20.56 38.54 21.12
N GLY A 738 19.82 37.61 21.76
CA GLY A 738 18.55 37.89 22.39
C GLY A 738 17.37 37.48 21.53
N SER A 739 16.23 38.14 21.70
CA SER A 739 15.00 37.82 20.96
C SER A 739 14.16 39.03 20.64
N TRP A 740 13.42 38.99 19.56
CA TRP A 740 12.34 39.90 19.23
C TRP A 740 11.02 39.42 19.79
N THR A 741 10.33 40.26 20.57
CA THR A 741 8.97 39.96 21.03
C THR A 741 7.98 40.32 19.93
N LEU A 742 7.31 39.31 19.40
CA LEU A 742 6.31 39.43 18.34
C LEU A 742 4.91 39.45 18.97
N GLY A 743 4.24 40.57 18.91
CA GLY A 743 2.93 40.73 19.56
C GLY A 743 1.81 41.16 18.61
N SER A 744 2.05 41.09 17.29
CA SER A 744 1.08 41.58 16.30
C SER A 744 1.18 40.80 15.00
N PRO A 745 0.05 40.46 14.38
CA PRO A 745 0.03 39.91 13.02
C PRO A 745 0.42 40.97 11.96
N ALA A 746 0.59 42.22 12.32
CA ALA A 746 1.03 43.27 11.41
C ALA A 746 2.55 43.24 11.24
N LEU A 747 3.02 43.46 10.02
CA LEU A 747 4.44 43.62 9.71
C LEU A 747 5.05 44.80 10.50
N ARG A 748 6.15 44.54 11.18
CA ARG A 748 6.87 45.53 11.97
C ARG A 748 8.33 45.59 11.60
N ASP A 749 8.92 46.74 11.74
CA ASP A 749 10.36 46.95 11.70
C ASP A 749 10.93 46.71 13.10
N MET A 750 11.82 45.71 13.20
CA MET A 750 12.44 45.28 14.46
C MET A 750 13.93 45.51 14.37
N GLU A 751 14.54 45.99 15.46
CA GLU A 751 15.97 46.29 15.56
C GLU A 751 16.60 45.51 16.72
N GLN A 752 17.84 45.02 16.50
CA GLN A 752 18.66 44.33 17.50
C GLN A 752 20.10 44.81 17.41
N PHE A 753 20.65 45.24 18.53
CA PHE A 753 22.08 45.50 18.65
C PHE A 753 22.85 44.21 18.74
N THR A 754 23.86 43.97 17.86
CA THR A 754 24.52 42.68 17.72
C THR A 754 25.98 42.68 18.20
N ASN A 755 26.75 43.73 17.87
CA ASN A 755 28.16 43.91 18.27
C ASN A 755 29.06 42.70 18.04
N VAL A 756 28.94 42.08 16.87
CA VAL A 756 29.71 40.86 16.49
C VAL A 756 30.92 41.29 15.65
N LEU A 757 32.13 40.91 16.06
CA LEU A 757 33.36 41.15 15.33
C LEU A 757 33.82 39.87 14.60
N ALA A 758 33.65 39.79 13.29
CA ALA A 758 33.97 38.60 12.46
C ALA A 758 34.28 39.02 11.00
N GLU A 759 34.91 38.13 10.26
CA GLU A 759 35.06 38.26 8.82
C GLU A 759 33.73 38.14 8.10
N ARG A 760 32.98 37.11 8.51
CA ARG A 760 31.61 36.79 8.00
C ARG A 760 30.71 36.42 9.18
N VAL A 761 29.43 36.68 9.06
CA VAL A 761 28.42 36.30 10.04
C VAL A 761 27.22 35.67 9.34
N SER A 762 26.74 34.59 9.87
CA SER A 762 25.44 33.99 9.55
C SER A 762 24.48 34.23 10.73
N TYR A 763 23.22 34.48 10.44
CA TYR A 763 22.19 34.67 11.44
C TYR A 763 21.19 33.54 11.40
N GLN A 764 20.94 32.95 12.56
CA GLN A 764 19.84 32.03 12.76
C GLN A 764 18.73 32.74 13.53
N PHE A 765 17.52 32.60 13.05
CA PHE A 765 16.32 33.11 13.72
C PHE A 765 15.25 32.00 13.75
N GLY A 766 14.57 31.87 14.87
CA GLY A 766 13.60 30.82 15.05
C GLY A 766 12.77 30.94 16.32
N THR A 767 11.77 30.10 16.43
CA THR A 767 10.87 29.96 17.58
C THR A 767 10.68 28.48 17.92
N ASP A 768 10.58 28.18 19.23
CA ASP A 768 10.42 26.85 19.79
C ASP A 768 9.30 26.76 20.84
N ALA A 769 8.46 27.80 20.95
CA ALA A 769 7.36 27.81 21.89
C ALA A 769 6.01 27.52 21.21
N ALA A 770 5.13 26.80 21.90
CA ALA A 770 3.80 26.47 21.38
C ALA A 770 2.98 27.73 21.05
N GLY A 771 2.40 27.77 19.85
CA GLY A 771 1.66 28.92 19.34
C GLY A 771 2.50 30.10 18.90
N SER A 772 3.82 30.06 19.04
CA SER A 772 4.73 31.05 18.49
C SER A 772 4.98 30.80 17.02
N TRP A 773 5.04 31.89 16.25
CA TRP A 773 5.32 31.85 14.82
C TRP A 773 5.93 33.12 14.32
N PHE A 774 6.63 33.05 13.21
CA PHE A 774 7.17 34.22 12.53
C PHE A 774 6.92 34.14 11.02
N SER A 775 6.93 35.33 10.40
CA SER A 775 6.99 35.52 8.96
C SER A 775 7.92 36.67 8.68
N LEU A 776 9.04 36.41 8.00
CA LEU A 776 10.12 37.34 7.76
C LEU A 776 10.25 37.63 6.29
N THR A 777 10.22 38.91 5.87
CA THR A 777 10.31 39.32 4.47
C THR A 777 11.62 40.00 4.14
N LYS A 778 12.33 40.50 5.14
CA LYS A 778 13.59 41.21 4.95
C LYS A 778 14.45 41.15 6.21
N LEU A 779 15.73 40.95 6.04
CA LEU A 779 16.74 41.03 7.10
C LEU A 779 17.89 41.89 6.62
N VAL A 780 18.31 42.86 7.44
CA VAL A 780 19.37 43.79 7.08
C VAL A 780 20.38 43.85 8.22
N PRO A 781 21.48 43.12 8.14
CA PRO A 781 22.66 43.38 8.96
C PRO A 781 23.33 44.68 8.55
N TRP A 782 23.80 45.39 9.54
CA TRP A 782 24.57 46.64 9.37
C TRP A 782 26.00 46.39 9.81
N ALA A 783 26.97 46.56 8.91
CA ALA A 783 28.37 46.27 9.16
C ALA A 783 29.27 47.46 8.79
N LYS A 784 30.40 47.55 9.48
CA LYS A 784 31.50 48.46 9.15
C LYS A 784 32.84 47.75 9.29
N ALA A 785 33.86 48.25 8.58
CA ALA A 785 35.21 47.79 8.77
C ALA A 785 35.66 47.97 10.23
N ASP A 786 36.41 46.99 10.75
CA ASP A 786 37.06 47.16 12.05
C ASP A 786 38.15 48.24 11.93
N PRO A 787 38.03 49.36 12.64
CA PRO A 787 39.03 50.40 12.56
C PRO A 787 40.38 49.98 13.13
N PHE A 788 40.44 48.87 13.85
CA PHE A 788 41.65 48.33 14.47
C PHE A 788 42.21 47.08 13.73
N ALA A 789 41.66 46.71 12.56
CA ALA A 789 42.25 45.70 11.72
C ALA A 789 43.60 46.17 11.19
N ILE A 790 44.64 45.92 12.00
CA ILE A 790 46.02 46.13 11.59
C ILE A 790 46.31 45.16 10.47
N VAL A 791 46.51 45.70 9.27
CA VAL A 791 47.16 44.96 8.18
C VAL A 791 48.51 44.51 8.71
N ARG A 792 48.63 43.23 9.15
CA ARG A 792 49.91 42.59 9.35
C ARG A 792 50.56 42.57 7.98
N GLY A 793 51.44 43.54 7.76
CA GLY A 793 52.32 43.55 6.61
C GLY A 793 53.07 42.22 6.56
N THR A 794 53.02 41.61 5.41
CA THR A 794 53.94 40.55 5.04
C THR A 794 55.37 41.02 5.19
N ASN A 795 56.09 40.54 6.17
CA ASN A 795 57.54 40.49 6.08
C ASN A 795 57.94 39.15 5.47
#